data_306f48c8ef7d5dcffd4c33669c9b2262
#
_entry.id   306f48c8ef7d5dcffd4c33669c9b2262
#
_cell.length_a   1.000
_cell.length_b   1.000
_cell.length_c   1.000
_cell.angle_alpha   90.00
_cell.angle_beta   90.00
_cell.angle_gamma   90.00
#
_symmetry.space_group_name_H-M   'P 1'
#
loop_
_entity.id
_entity.type
_entity.pdbx_description
1 polymer ?
#
loop_
_entity_poly.entity_id
_entity_poly.type
_entity_poly.pdbx_seq_one_letter_code
_entity_poly.pdbx_strand_id
1 'polypeptide(L)'
;SLLPLAALAAIPVAIHILSRLRLKRAEFPSLLLLNAVKRERFSWLRIKELLLLIFRTLALLALLLALARPYVRHRLPGLGRANDLIVIVDDSYSMGPPRQWQRAIAAAREILGSLGPGRRAALATTSDQRAVGSLPWQAPGRLLSLLDSLKPSFTAATLEPALKRAVELARPAHADVAVVTDLQARTIPSDWQPPTDVPVRLVSVGSPDGDNAGVVRVYSEDRFPVAGRPTRIKADFSNYGPHPATRTAILTLDGRRWEQAVTIKPHATATVTFDAASVDSGYHVAEVELRTDSLAADNARWLAFYQPRRIGVLVVESPAIPATYLLDALGADSSSVFSLTTIAASEFGRYDPRRFAAVIVTDAAALSRPDWTRLGFFLESGGSALVMFANPPSDSLLLGGSIRFRGLSRPAGFVSIASADTTHPILDVLKAADLSTARFFAHARLDPAGGHVLARLSDGEPLMIEAENGRLVTWGFTALPEFTDLVFKAAFVPMLHRTLLYLAGGGLGQEYLVGDTVRAPVAGSGPATVSTPDGRVVIETHTEAGRAEVAATSTGQPGIYRVDERPYAVNVLAAEGDLAQASADMLRKQGYQVWSSGDNRQSPIANRQSSDLSPVLLWLAAFAFAAELALLAL
;
A
#
# COMPACT_ATOMS: atom_id res chain seq x y z
N SER A 1 46.00 8.60 11.24
CA SER A 1 46.18 7.82 12.49
C SER A 1 47.33 8.44 13.28
N LEU A 2 47.11 8.84 14.55
CA LEU A 2 48.11 9.42 15.46
C LEU A 2 48.87 8.33 16.22
N LEU A 3 48.71 7.07 15.84
CA LEU A 3 49.41 5.92 16.45
C LEU A 3 50.94 6.05 16.46
N PRO A 4 51.65 6.65 15.45
CA PRO A 4 53.07 6.85 15.52
C PRO A 4 53.53 7.76 16.65
N LEU A 5 52.68 8.66 17.16
CA LEU A 5 52.99 9.53 18.28
C LEU A 5 53.18 8.77 19.60
N ALA A 6 52.66 7.54 19.72
CA ALA A 6 52.90 6.68 20.88
C ALA A 6 54.40 6.36 21.09
N ALA A 7 55.23 6.45 20.04
CA ALA A 7 56.67 6.31 20.15
C ALA A 7 57.33 7.41 21.01
N LEU A 8 56.65 8.57 21.16
CA LEU A 8 57.12 9.64 22.06
C LEU A 8 57.10 9.23 23.55
N ALA A 9 56.32 8.18 23.90
CA ALA A 9 56.34 7.61 25.25
C ALA A 9 57.70 6.99 25.63
N ALA A 10 58.59 6.76 24.67
CA ALA A 10 59.98 6.33 24.92
C ALA A 10 60.91 7.46 25.43
N ILE A 11 60.51 8.73 25.33
CA ILE A 11 61.32 9.89 25.75
C ILE A 11 61.76 9.82 27.23
N PRO A 12 60.84 9.51 28.21
CA PRO A 12 61.30 9.40 29.61
C PRO A 12 62.29 8.31 29.83
N VAL A 13 62.22 7.19 29.11
CA VAL A 13 63.18 6.09 29.17
C VAL A 13 64.48 6.51 28.58
N ALA A 14 64.49 7.19 27.44
CA ALA A 14 65.72 7.72 26.80
C ALA A 14 66.41 8.73 27.70
N ILE A 15 65.70 9.65 28.31
CA ILE A 15 66.21 10.64 29.27
C ILE A 15 66.83 9.93 30.49
N HIS A 16 66.20 8.89 31.02
CA HIS A 16 66.65 8.11 32.16
C HIS A 16 67.99 7.38 31.85
N ILE A 17 68.10 6.81 30.66
CA ILE A 17 69.33 6.15 30.20
C ILE A 17 70.43 7.17 30.01
N LEU A 18 70.18 8.32 29.35
CA LEU A 18 71.16 9.37 29.14
C LEU A 18 71.60 10.02 30.43
N SER A 19 70.74 10.18 31.42
CA SER A 19 71.12 10.74 32.74
C SER A 19 72.08 9.82 33.51
N ARG A 20 71.95 8.50 33.37
CA ARG A 20 72.89 7.53 33.96
C ARG A 20 74.26 7.54 33.30
N LEU A 21 74.38 7.93 32.04
CA LEU A 21 75.67 8.01 31.34
C LEU A 21 76.48 9.25 31.70
N ARG A 22 75.88 10.23 32.40
CA ARG A 22 76.54 11.49 32.81
C ARG A 22 77.11 11.49 34.27
N LEU A 23 77.29 10.36 34.92
CA LEU A 23 77.88 10.27 36.26
C LEU A 23 79.37 10.62 36.20
N LYS A 24 79.72 11.83 36.67
CA LYS A 24 81.11 12.22 36.91
C LYS A 24 81.68 11.44 38.12
N ARG A 25 82.81 10.74 37.94
CA ARG A 25 83.56 10.16 39.04
C ARG A 25 84.12 11.28 39.87
N ALA A 26 83.74 11.37 41.15
CA ALA A 26 84.46 12.19 42.14
C ALA A 26 85.21 11.26 43.09
N GLU A 27 86.50 11.46 43.19
CA GLU A 27 87.36 10.72 44.13
C GLU A 27 87.16 11.23 45.54
N PHE A 28 86.77 10.34 46.48
CA PHE A 28 86.54 10.65 47.87
C PHE A 28 87.53 9.90 48.74
N PRO A 29 88.26 10.59 49.70
CA PRO A 29 89.44 10.03 50.41
C PRO A 29 89.15 9.11 51.59
N SER A 30 87.92 8.78 51.98
CA SER A 30 87.69 7.91 53.15
C SER A 30 86.43 7.01 52.97
N LEU A 31 86.69 5.72 52.71
CA LEU A 31 85.66 4.69 52.41
C LEU A 31 85.21 3.89 53.64
N LEU A 32 85.78 4.06 54.86
CA LEU A 32 85.49 3.16 56.00
C LEU A 32 84.21 3.44 56.73
N LEU A 33 83.61 4.63 56.69
CA LEU A 33 82.40 4.99 57.36
C LEU A 33 81.13 4.86 56.47
N LEU A 34 81.27 4.66 55.18
CA LEU A 34 80.14 4.63 54.22
C LEU A 34 79.59 3.22 54.01
N ASN A 35 80.24 2.16 54.41
CA ASN A 35 79.88 0.79 54.10
C ASN A 35 78.69 0.23 54.96
N ALA A 36 78.45 0.82 56.17
CA ALA A 36 77.37 0.35 57.05
C ALA A 36 75.95 0.94 56.69
N VAL A 37 75.94 2.14 56.08
CA VAL A 37 74.67 2.84 55.81
C VAL A 37 74.14 2.59 54.36
N LYS A 38 74.98 1.97 53.54
CA LYS A 38 74.80 1.93 52.08
C LYS A 38 73.87 0.86 51.55
N ARG A 39 73.51 -0.21 52.32
CA ARG A 39 72.79 -1.34 51.74
C ARG A 39 71.25 -1.18 51.71
N GLU A 40 70.64 -0.56 52.71
CA GLU A 40 69.16 -0.46 52.73
C GLU A 40 68.60 0.76 52.00
N ARG A 41 69.27 1.92 52.08
CA ARG A 41 68.83 3.13 51.39
C ARG A 41 69.04 3.08 49.87
N PHE A 42 70.03 2.34 49.37
CA PHE A 42 70.36 2.29 47.97
C PHE A 42 69.38 1.40 47.15
N SER A 43 68.78 0.39 47.78
CA SER A 43 67.71 -0.43 47.13
C SER A 43 66.41 0.35 47.04
N TRP A 44 66.10 1.13 48.05
CA TRP A 44 64.86 1.93 48.08
C TRP A 44 64.91 3.08 47.08
N LEU A 45 65.99 3.77 46.91
CA LEU A 45 66.19 4.82 45.90
C LEU A 45 66.07 4.28 44.48
N ARG A 46 66.64 3.11 44.22
CA ARG A 46 66.53 2.46 42.87
C ARG A 46 65.10 2.03 42.56
N ILE A 47 64.39 1.53 43.55
CA ILE A 47 62.94 1.16 43.37
C ILE A 47 62.11 2.42 43.16
N LYS A 48 62.37 3.49 43.91
CA LYS A 48 61.65 4.78 43.75
C LYS A 48 61.90 5.37 42.35
N GLU A 49 63.17 5.40 41.88
CA GLU A 49 63.48 5.88 40.53
C GLU A 49 62.85 5.04 39.42
N LEU A 50 62.81 3.70 39.61
CA LEU A 50 62.17 2.81 38.66
C LEU A 50 60.62 3.01 38.62
N LEU A 51 60.00 3.14 39.79
CA LEU A 51 58.55 3.42 39.88
C LEU A 51 58.20 4.78 39.28
N LEU A 52 58.99 5.81 39.53
CA LEU A 52 58.84 7.14 38.91
C LEU A 52 58.94 7.06 37.38
N LEU A 53 59.86 6.28 36.85
CA LEU A 53 60.03 6.07 35.42
C LEU A 53 58.81 5.36 34.84
N ILE A 54 58.27 4.30 35.52
CA ILE A 54 57.12 3.56 35.12
C ILE A 54 55.86 4.46 35.09
N PHE A 55 55.59 5.20 36.17
CA PHE A 55 54.45 6.08 36.22
C PHE A 55 54.51 7.21 35.19
N ARG A 56 55.68 7.80 34.96
CA ARG A 56 55.87 8.85 33.95
C ARG A 56 55.69 8.34 32.53
N THR A 57 56.20 7.16 32.22
CA THR A 57 55.98 6.54 30.89
C THR A 57 54.54 6.11 30.68
N LEU A 58 53.90 5.55 31.73
CA LEU A 58 52.49 5.15 31.67
C LEU A 58 51.57 6.36 31.50
N ALA A 59 51.80 7.45 32.24
CA ALA A 59 51.02 8.68 32.14
C ALA A 59 51.13 9.29 30.73
N LEU A 60 52.35 9.37 30.19
CA LEU A 60 52.56 9.90 28.85
C LEU A 60 51.94 9.00 27.77
N LEU A 61 52.12 7.68 27.90
CA LEU A 61 51.51 6.70 26.98
C LEU A 61 49.97 6.78 27.00
N ALA A 62 49.39 6.82 28.20
CA ALA A 62 47.92 6.92 28.34
C ALA A 62 47.39 8.24 27.78
N LEU A 63 48.11 9.36 27.97
CA LEU A 63 47.76 10.65 27.41
C LEU A 63 47.81 10.64 25.87
N LEU A 64 48.89 10.10 25.29
CA LEU A 64 49.07 10.00 23.84
C LEU A 64 48.04 9.08 23.20
N LEU A 65 47.70 7.96 23.87
CA LEU A 65 46.62 7.06 23.43
C LEU A 65 45.23 7.74 23.56
N ALA A 66 44.98 8.52 24.62
CA ALA A 66 43.76 9.28 24.75
C ALA A 66 43.59 10.30 23.62
N LEU A 67 44.71 10.98 23.23
CA LEU A 67 44.71 11.91 22.10
C LEU A 67 44.48 11.22 20.75
N ALA A 68 44.97 9.98 20.62
CA ALA A 68 44.76 9.15 19.43
C ALA A 68 43.33 8.63 19.28
N ARG A 69 42.49 8.80 20.31
CA ARG A 69 41.09 8.33 20.35
C ARG A 69 40.93 6.91 19.83
N PRO A 70 41.48 5.88 20.49
CA PRO A 70 41.34 4.51 20.05
C PRO A 70 39.88 4.05 20.21
N TYR A 71 39.30 3.58 19.11
CA TYR A 71 37.93 3.05 19.08
C TYR A 71 37.96 1.53 19.10
N VAL A 72 37.34 0.90 20.08
CA VAL A 72 37.15 -0.54 20.09
C VAL A 72 35.82 -0.84 19.39
N ARG A 73 35.84 -1.55 18.27
CA ARG A 73 34.66 -2.08 17.63
C ARG A 73 34.08 -3.21 18.49
N HIS A 74 33.02 -2.92 19.24
CA HIS A 74 32.27 -3.98 19.90
C HIS A 74 31.47 -4.74 18.84
N ARG A 75 31.60 -6.06 18.80
CA ARG A 75 30.71 -6.94 18.07
C ARG A 75 29.31 -6.81 18.68
N LEU A 76 28.30 -6.71 17.85
CA LEU A 76 26.89 -6.63 18.25
C LEU A 76 26.54 -7.69 19.30
N PRO A 77 26.07 -7.33 20.51
CA PRO A 77 25.64 -8.30 21.49
C PRO A 77 24.42 -9.05 20.94
N GLY A 78 24.46 -10.36 20.86
CA GLY A 78 23.36 -11.22 20.44
C GLY A 78 23.48 -11.86 19.06
N LEU A 79 24.34 -11.35 18.15
CA LEU A 79 24.63 -12.04 16.88
C LEU A 79 25.81 -13.05 17.00
N GLY A 80 26.44 -13.13 18.14
CA GLY A 80 27.69 -13.89 18.34
C GLY A 80 27.54 -15.42 18.41
N ARG A 81 26.35 -15.96 18.45
CA ARG A 81 26.03 -17.39 18.41
C ARG A 81 25.03 -17.75 17.31
N ALA A 82 24.64 -16.78 16.48
CA ALA A 82 23.65 -16.99 15.46
C ALA A 82 24.12 -18.00 14.43
N ASN A 83 23.29 -18.91 14.15
CA ASN A 83 23.25 -19.82 13.04
C ASN A 83 23.16 -19.02 11.72
N ASP A 84 22.69 -19.57 10.67
CA ASP A 84 22.37 -18.84 9.43
C ASP A 84 21.35 -17.71 9.69
N LEU A 85 21.23 -16.73 8.78
CA LEU A 85 20.37 -15.55 8.95
C LEU A 85 19.49 -15.31 7.74
N ILE A 86 18.22 -15.04 7.96
CA ILE A 86 17.31 -14.51 6.92
C ILE A 86 17.17 -13.01 7.13
N VAL A 87 17.50 -12.23 6.12
CA VAL A 87 17.31 -10.77 6.11
C VAL A 87 16.17 -10.43 5.18
N ILE A 88 15.15 -9.76 5.72
CA ILE A 88 14.03 -9.21 4.96
C ILE A 88 14.23 -7.70 4.94
N VAL A 89 14.24 -7.12 3.75
CA VAL A 89 14.25 -5.66 3.57
C VAL A 89 12.87 -5.23 3.15
N ASP A 90 12.27 -4.34 3.90
CA ASP A 90 11.02 -3.70 3.54
C ASP A 90 11.27 -2.77 2.36
N ASP A 91 10.67 -3.07 1.23
CA ASP A 91 10.76 -2.33 -0.01
C ASP A 91 9.44 -1.67 -0.42
N SER A 92 8.49 -1.56 0.52
CA SER A 92 7.23 -0.84 0.31
C SER A 92 7.44 0.62 -0.06
N TYR A 93 6.42 1.26 -0.62
CA TYR A 93 6.58 2.63 -1.07
C TYR A 93 6.80 3.64 0.07
N SER A 94 6.41 3.34 1.30
CA SER A 94 6.74 4.16 2.47
C SER A 94 8.26 4.27 2.71
N MET A 95 9.01 3.28 2.24
CA MET A 95 10.48 3.28 2.26
C MET A 95 11.10 4.15 1.15
N GLY A 96 10.28 4.73 0.26
CA GLY A 96 10.70 5.54 -0.90
C GLY A 96 11.56 6.77 -0.61
N PRO A 97 11.42 7.49 0.53
CA PRO A 97 12.28 8.64 0.82
C PRO A 97 13.76 8.26 0.76
N PRO A 98 14.60 8.96 -0.05
CA PRO A 98 15.98 8.52 -0.33
C PRO A 98 16.84 8.32 0.92
N ARG A 99 16.68 9.18 1.93
CA ARG A 99 17.42 9.07 3.20
C ARG A 99 16.99 7.85 4.01
N GLN A 100 15.73 7.48 3.96
CA GLN A 100 15.18 6.31 4.65
C GLN A 100 15.66 5.03 3.98
N TRP A 101 15.56 4.97 2.65
CA TRP A 101 16.07 3.85 1.86
C TRP A 101 17.57 3.61 2.08
N GLN A 102 18.39 4.68 2.03
CA GLN A 102 19.81 4.59 2.30
C GLN A 102 20.12 4.03 3.70
N ARG A 103 19.33 4.42 4.72
CA ARG A 103 19.45 3.85 6.07
C ARG A 103 19.10 2.37 6.08
N ALA A 104 18.06 1.96 5.36
CA ALA A 104 17.64 0.56 5.27
C ALA A 104 18.75 -0.30 4.64
N ILE A 105 19.28 0.12 3.52
CA ILE A 105 20.38 -0.59 2.84
C ILE A 105 21.65 -0.62 3.72
N ALA A 106 21.97 0.47 4.41
CA ALA A 106 23.11 0.51 5.33
C ALA A 106 22.91 -0.46 6.51
N ALA A 107 21.71 -0.51 7.08
CA ALA A 107 21.36 -1.44 8.16
C ALA A 107 21.46 -2.90 7.71
N ALA A 108 20.88 -3.23 6.56
CA ALA A 108 20.94 -4.58 6.00
C ALA A 108 22.41 -4.99 5.70
N ARG A 109 23.21 -4.06 5.18
CA ARG A 109 24.64 -4.28 4.92
C ARG A 109 25.42 -4.54 6.22
N GLU A 110 25.15 -3.78 7.27
CA GLU A 110 25.78 -3.97 8.58
C GLU A 110 25.42 -5.34 9.18
N ILE A 111 24.14 -5.72 9.09
CA ILE A 111 23.64 -7.01 9.56
C ILE A 111 24.34 -8.15 8.83
N LEU A 112 24.38 -8.13 7.49
CA LEU A 112 25.06 -9.15 6.69
C LEU A 112 26.59 -9.16 6.93
N GLY A 113 27.21 -7.99 7.08
CA GLY A 113 28.63 -7.85 7.35
C GLY A 113 29.05 -8.29 8.77
N SER A 114 28.09 -8.41 9.69
CA SER A 114 28.34 -8.87 11.06
C SER A 114 28.45 -10.41 11.17
N LEU A 115 28.04 -11.14 10.13
CA LEU A 115 28.08 -12.59 10.12
C LEU A 115 29.52 -13.11 10.06
N GLY A 116 29.84 -14.05 10.95
CA GLY A 116 31.17 -14.67 11.03
C GLY A 116 31.48 -15.58 9.83
N PRO A 117 32.74 -15.99 9.68
CA PRO A 117 33.13 -16.93 8.63
C PRO A 117 32.35 -18.25 8.69
N GLY A 118 31.99 -18.78 7.51
CA GLY A 118 31.26 -20.04 7.39
C GLY A 118 29.75 -19.94 7.63
N ARG A 119 29.21 -18.76 7.92
CA ARG A 119 27.76 -18.54 8.04
C ARG A 119 27.15 -18.21 6.68
N ARG A 120 25.89 -18.63 6.50
CA ARG A 120 25.10 -18.36 5.30
C ARG A 120 23.97 -17.40 5.64
N ALA A 121 23.58 -16.64 4.66
CA ALA A 121 22.40 -15.78 4.77
C ALA A 121 21.48 -15.95 3.57
N ALA A 122 20.23 -15.55 3.75
CA ALA A 122 19.26 -15.40 2.68
C ALA A 122 18.69 -13.99 2.73
N LEU A 123 18.42 -13.41 1.55
CA LEU A 123 17.89 -12.05 1.40
C LEU A 123 16.55 -12.10 0.71
N ALA A 124 15.56 -11.39 1.23
CA ALA A 124 14.24 -11.22 0.65
C ALA A 124 13.78 -9.78 0.79
N THR A 125 12.75 -9.41 0.01
CA THR A 125 12.00 -8.16 0.18
C THR A 125 10.55 -8.44 0.58
N THR A 126 9.84 -7.44 1.06
CA THR A 126 8.42 -7.58 1.41
C THR A 126 7.52 -7.69 0.19
N SER A 127 7.89 -7.10 -0.95
CA SER A 127 7.14 -7.18 -2.21
C SER A 127 7.29 -8.53 -2.91
N ASP A 128 8.45 -9.18 -2.80
CA ASP A 128 8.71 -10.48 -3.43
C ASP A 128 8.47 -11.64 -2.47
N GLN A 129 7.21 -11.83 -2.09
CA GLN A 129 6.79 -12.92 -1.21
C GLN A 129 7.11 -14.33 -1.78
N ARG A 130 7.26 -14.48 -3.10
CA ARG A 130 7.60 -15.74 -3.75
C ARG A 130 9.07 -16.10 -3.53
N ALA A 131 9.94 -15.09 -3.50
CA ALA A 131 11.37 -15.29 -3.26
C ALA A 131 11.66 -15.85 -1.86
N VAL A 132 10.89 -15.45 -0.84
CA VAL A 132 11.04 -15.97 0.53
C VAL A 132 10.87 -17.50 0.60
N GLY A 133 10.15 -18.12 -0.36
CA GLY A 133 9.93 -19.58 -0.42
C GLY A 133 11.07 -20.39 -1.04
N SER A 134 11.92 -19.76 -1.85
CA SER A 134 12.99 -20.41 -2.62
C SER A 134 14.34 -19.74 -2.43
N LEU A 135 14.56 -19.06 -1.30
CA LEU A 135 15.75 -18.28 -1.04
C LEU A 135 17.00 -19.18 -1.04
N PRO A 136 17.94 -18.93 -1.93
CA PRO A 136 19.21 -19.64 -1.88
C PRO A 136 20.05 -19.13 -0.70
N TRP A 137 20.45 -20.05 0.17
CA TRP A 137 21.44 -19.76 1.19
C TRP A 137 22.78 -19.44 0.54
N GLN A 138 23.28 -18.23 0.75
CA GLN A 138 24.51 -17.74 0.14
C GLN A 138 25.49 -17.20 1.17
N ALA A 139 26.75 -17.10 0.76
CA ALA A 139 27.75 -16.38 1.55
C ALA A 139 27.37 -14.88 1.60
N PRO A 140 27.51 -14.21 2.76
CA PRO A 140 27.10 -12.81 2.93
C PRO A 140 27.67 -11.87 1.89
N GLY A 141 28.90 -12.09 1.42
CA GLY A 141 29.55 -11.26 0.40
C GLY A 141 28.82 -11.20 -0.95
N ARG A 142 28.13 -12.28 -1.36
CA ARG A 142 27.31 -12.28 -2.57
C ARG A 142 26.03 -11.47 -2.40
N LEU A 143 25.45 -11.49 -1.20
CA LEU A 143 24.21 -10.75 -0.90
C LEU A 143 24.45 -9.24 -0.82
N LEU A 144 25.65 -8.81 -0.48
CA LEU A 144 26.03 -7.39 -0.46
C LEU A 144 25.89 -6.71 -1.84
N SER A 145 26.26 -7.41 -2.91
CA SER A 145 26.06 -6.88 -4.27
C SER A 145 24.59 -6.85 -4.68
N LEU A 146 23.78 -7.81 -4.21
CA LEU A 146 22.34 -7.81 -4.46
C LEU A 146 21.63 -6.67 -3.74
N LEU A 147 22.05 -6.31 -2.53
CA LEU A 147 21.50 -5.16 -1.80
C LEU A 147 21.60 -3.85 -2.59
N ASP A 148 22.70 -3.67 -3.35
CA ASP A 148 22.93 -2.45 -4.14
C ASP A 148 21.98 -2.34 -5.34
N SER A 149 21.39 -3.46 -5.78
CA SER A 149 20.42 -3.51 -6.87
C SER A 149 18.98 -3.32 -6.40
N LEU A 150 18.68 -3.44 -5.10
CA LEU A 150 17.35 -3.25 -4.55
C LEU A 150 16.89 -1.79 -4.71
N LYS A 151 15.60 -1.63 -4.98
CA LYS A 151 14.92 -0.34 -5.07
C LYS A 151 13.60 -0.42 -4.30
N PRO A 152 13.10 0.69 -3.74
CA PRO A 152 11.75 0.73 -3.22
C PRO A 152 10.75 0.38 -4.33
N SER A 153 9.74 -0.40 -4.00
CA SER A 153 8.62 -0.72 -4.87
C SER A 153 7.48 0.30 -4.65
N PHE A 154 6.43 0.18 -5.43
CA PHE A 154 5.19 0.95 -5.21
C PHE A 154 4.11 0.11 -4.52
N THR A 155 4.47 -1.09 -4.06
CA THR A 155 3.55 -1.96 -3.33
C THR A 155 3.44 -1.55 -1.87
N ALA A 156 2.32 -1.90 -1.25
CA ALA A 156 2.14 -1.77 0.19
C ALA A 156 2.85 -2.90 0.94
N ALA A 157 3.40 -2.59 2.12
CA ALA A 157 3.98 -3.62 2.97
C ALA A 157 2.91 -4.49 3.63
N THR A 158 3.17 -5.79 3.65
CA THR A 158 2.50 -6.77 4.49
C THR A 158 3.58 -7.65 5.10
N LEU A 159 3.96 -7.35 6.34
CA LEU A 159 5.05 -8.09 7.00
C LEU A 159 4.65 -9.51 7.39
N GLU A 160 3.37 -9.75 7.67
CA GLU A 160 2.90 -11.04 8.20
C GLU A 160 3.21 -12.25 7.31
N PRO A 161 2.89 -12.24 6.00
CA PRO A 161 3.21 -13.38 5.12
C PRO A 161 4.72 -13.61 5.00
N ALA A 162 5.49 -12.52 4.88
CA ALA A 162 6.95 -12.59 4.79
C ALA A 162 7.57 -13.13 6.09
N LEU A 163 7.08 -12.69 7.25
CA LEU A 163 7.52 -13.16 8.56
C LEU A 163 7.17 -14.65 8.78
N LYS A 164 5.92 -15.05 8.51
CA LYS A 164 5.50 -16.46 8.64
C LYS A 164 6.39 -17.37 7.81
N ARG A 165 6.61 -16.98 6.56
CA ARG A 165 7.43 -17.77 5.63
C ARG A 165 8.89 -17.81 6.04
N ALA A 166 9.45 -16.68 6.48
CA ALA A 166 10.82 -16.63 6.96
C ALA A 166 11.03 -17.52 8.20
N VAL A 167 10.10 -17.51 9.13
CA VAL A 167 10.15 -18.37 10.32
C VAL A 167 10.08 -19.85 9.95
N GLU A 168 9.22 -20.24 9.01
CA GLU A 168 9.16 -21.61 8.50
C GLU A 168 10.49 -22.09 7.90
N LEU A 169 11.18 -21.22 7.17
CA LEU A 169 12.49 -21.51 6.58
C LEU A 169 13.65 -21.45 7.59
N ALA A 170 13.54 -20.57 8.58
CA ALA A 170 14.55 -20.41 9.62
C ALA A 170 14.63 -21.60 10.57
N ARG A 171 13.47 -22.20 10.89
CA ARG A 171 13.38 -23.27 11.89
C ARG A 171 14.25 -24.50 11.57
N PRO A 172 14.17 -25.13 10.37
CA PRO A 172 15.03 -26.28 10.05
C PRO A 172 16.50 -25.92 9.87
N ALA A 173 16.80 -24.66 9.54
CA ALA A 173 18.16 -24.17 9.37
C ALA A 173 18.77 -23.64 10.67
N HIS A 174 18.03 -23.62 11.77
CA HIS A 174 18.39 -22.95 13.02
C HIS A 174 18.86 -21.51 12.78
N ALA A 175 18.16 -20.79 11.90
CA ALA A 175 18.49 -19.43 11.50
C ALA A 175 17.71 -18.40 12.33
N ASP A 176 18.27 -17.19 12.45
CA ASP A 176 17.55 -16.04 12.96
C ASP A 176 16.87 -15.30 11.81
N VAL A 177 15.88 -14.45 12.12
CA VAL A 177 15.21 -13.57 11.16
C VAL A 177 15.46 -12.12 11.55
N ALA A 178 15.93 -11.31 10.61
CA ALA A 178 16.06 -9.87 10.76
C ALA A 178 15.22 -9.15 9.70
N VAL A 179 14.41 -8.18 10.11
CA VAL A 179 13.58 -7.38 9.23
C VAL A 179 13.99 -5.92 9.36
N VAL A 180 14.36 -5.31 8.25
CA VAL A 180 14.66 -3.87 8.18
C VAL A 180 13.44 -3.17 7.60
N THR A 181 12.77 -2.34 8.40
CA THR A 181 11.48 -1.71 8.07
C THR A 181 11.34 -0.37 8.78
N ASP A 182 10.44 0.48 8.35
CA ASP A 182 10.07 1.72 9.03
C ASP A 182 9.12 1.51 10.22
N LEU A 183 8.69 0.27 10.46
CA LEU A 183 7.78 -0.11 11.55
C LEU A 183 6.42 0.61 11.51
N GLN A 184 5.86 0.84 10.35
CA GLN A 184 4.49 1.36 10.28
C GLN A 184 3.54 0.50 11.13
N ALA A 185 2.71 1.15 11.95
CA ALA A 185 1.80 0.46 12.86
C ALA A 185 0.83 -0.49 12.15
N ARG A 186 0.41 -0.12 10.93
CA ARG A 186 -0.52 -0.88 10.12
C ARG A 186 0.09 -2.16 9.50
N THR A 187 1.41 -2.20 9.27
CA THR A 187 2.09 -3.34 8.63
C THR A 187 2.41 -4.46 9.60
N ILE A 188 2.43 -4.14 10.89
CA ILE A 188 2.71 -5.08 11.96
C ILE A 188 1.47 -5.97 12.19
N PRO A 189 1.61 -7.30 12.14
CA PRO A 189 0.49 -8.20 12.37
C PRO A 189 -0.02 -8.10 13.81
N SER A 190 -1.34 -7.91 13.98
CA SER A 190 -2.00 -7.87 15.29
C SER A 190 -2.16 -9.26 15.90
N ASP A 191 -2.42 -10.25 15.06
CA ASP A 191 -2.87 -11.59 15.47
C ASP A 191 -1.79 -12.67 15.37
N TRP A 192 -0.57 -12.27 14.95
CA TRP A 192 0.57 -13.17 14.87
C TRP A 192 1.70 -12.73 15.78
N GLN A 193 2.28 -13.68 16.51
CA GLN A 193 3.43 -13.45 17.37
C GLN A 193 4.60 -14.32 16.91
N PRO A 194 5.84 -13.80 16.98
CA PRO A 194 7.00 -14.59 16.66
C PRO A 194 7.14 -15.78 17.62
N PRO A 195 7.47 -16.97 17.11
CA PRO A 195 7.68 -18.12 17.97
C PRO A 195 8.96 -17.95 18.81
N THR A 196 8.99 -18.56 19.99
CA THR A 196 10.10 -18.43 20.94
C THR A 196 11.38 -19.14 20.48
N ASP A 197 11.24 -20.12 19.56
CA ASP A 197 12.35 -20.92 19.02
C ASP A 197 13.09 -20.24 17.85
N VAL A 198 12.50 -19.21 17.22
CA VAL A 198 13.12 -18.45 16.13
C VAL A 198 13.15 -16.95 16.52
N PRO A 199 14.32 -16.40 16.85
CA PRO A 199 14.43 -14.97 17.14
C PRO A 199 14.08 -14.10 15.93
N VAL A 200 13.08 -13.23 16.08
CA VAL A 200 12.70 -12.24 15.06
C VAL A 200 13.11 -10.85 15.53
N ARG A 201 13.99 -10.22 14.76
CA ARG A 201 14.54 -8.89 15.04
C ARG A 201 13.99 -7.88 14.06
N LEU A 202 13.38 -6.81 14.58
CA LEU A 202 12.91 -5.68 13.79
C LEU A 202 13.90 -4.53 13.92
N VAL A 203 14.44 -4.07 12.79
CA VAL A 203 15.38 -2.94 12.74
C VAL A 203 14.64 -1.75 12.16
N SER A 204 14.33 -0.79 13.02
CA SER A 204 13.63 0.43 12.64
C SER A 204 14.55 1.41 11.92
N VAL A 205 14.15 1.81 10.72
CA VAL A 205 14.82 2.83 9.91
C VAL A 205 13.93 4.03 9.60
N GLY A 206 12.66 3.99 10.05
CA GLY A 206 11.70 5.07 9.90
C GLY A 206 12.08 6.34 10.66
N SER A 207 11.46 7.45 10.31
CA SER A 207 11.53 8.70 11.06
C SER A 207 10.27 8.84 11.90
N PRO A 208 10.36 9.12 13.20
CA PRO A 208 9.16 9.35 14.03
C PRO A 208 8.41 10.63 13.66
N ASP A 209 9.07 11.59 13.00
CA ASP A 209 8.51 12.89 12.61
C ASP A 209 8.05 12.89 11.15
N GLY A 210 7.52 11.79 10.65
CA GLY A 210 7.10 11.65 9.26
C GLY A 210 5.87 12.50 8.93
N ASP A 211 6.07 13.82 8.71
CA ASP A 211 5.04 14.65 8.08
C ASP A 211 4.80 14.14 6.66
N ASN A 212 3.61 13.64 6.40
CA ASN A 212 3.18 13.22 5.08
C ASN A 212 1.77 13.71 4.80
N ALA A 213 1.52 14.12 3.55
CA ALA A 213 0.20 14.45 3.07
C ALA A 213 0.05 13.92 1.64
N GLY A 214 -0.91 13.06 1.42
CA GLY A 214 -1.08 12.37 0.15
C GLY A 214 -2.49 12.47 -0.43
N VAL A 215 -2.63 12.08 -1.70
CA VAL A 215 -3.91 11.98 -2.41
C VAL A 215 -4.52 10.61 -2.13
N VAL A 216 -5.59 10.56 -1.34
CA VAL A 216 -6.19 9.28 -0.92
C VAL A 216 -7.27 8.77 -1.86
N ARG A 217 -7.95 9.69 -2.58
CA ARG A 217 -9.03 9.33 -3.48
C ARG A 217 -9.24 10.40 -4.55
N VAL A 218 -9.52 9.96 -5.79
CA VAL A 218 -9.97 10.82 -6.89
C VAL A 218 -11.22 10.21 -7.49
N TYR A 219 -12.26 10.99 -7.63
CA TYR A 219 -13.55 10.50 -8.14
C TYR A 219 -14.34 11.62 -8.81
N SER A 220 -15.25 11.26 -9.73
CA SER A 220 -16.23 12.20 -10.26
C SER A 220 -17.38 12.37 -9.26
N GLU A 221 -17.85 13.60 -9.07
CA GLU A 221 -19.07 13.87 -8.30
C GLU A 221 -20.27 13.18 -8.94
N ASP A 222 -20.35 13.23 -10.27
CA ASP A 222 -21.28 12.45 -11.04
C ASP A 222 -20.73 11.03 -11.22
N ARG A 223 -21.42 10.04 -10.67
CA ARG A 223 -21.06 8.62 -10.88
C ARG A 223 -21.17 8.20 -12.34
N PHE A 224 -21.98 8.92 -13.12
CA PHE A 224 -22.28 8.62 -14.52
C PHE A 224 -22.11 9.89 -15.36
N PRO A 225 -20.86 10.36 -15.59
CA PRO A 225 -20.62 11.54 -16.37
C PRO A 225 -21.05 11.35 -17.83
N VAL A 226 -21.71 12.35 -18.41
CA VAL A 226 -22.20 12.34 -19.79
C VAL A 226 -21.63 13.56 -20.53
N ALA A 227 -21.19 13.37 -21.77
CA ALA A 227 -20.60 14.42 -22.57
C ALA A 227 -21.56 15.62 -22.75
N GLY A 228 -20.98 16.83 -22.76
CA GLY A 228 -21.75 18.08 -22.87
C GLY A 228 -22.26 18.63 -21.56
N ARG A 229 -22.00 17.96 -20.42
CA ARG A 229 -22.29 18.49 -19.08
C ARG A 229 -20.98 18.82 -18.36
N PRO A 230 -20.97 19.84 -17.47
CA PRO A 230 -19.80 20.12 -16.63
C PRO A 230 -19.47 18.88 -15.79
N THR A 231 -18.20 18.50 -15.77
CA THR A 231 -17.71 17.38 -14.98
C THR A 231 -17.00 17.93 -13.75
N ARG A 232 -17.43 17.50 -12.55
CA ARG A 232 -16.77 17.85 -11.29
C ARG A 232 -15.94 16.68 -10.82
N ILE A 233 -14.63 16.90 -10.74
CA ILE A 233 -13.70 15.94 -10.18
C ILE A 233 -13.41 16.33 -8.73
N LYS A 234 -13.63 15.41 -7.82
CA LYS A 234 -13.31 15.54 -6.40
C LYS A 234 -12.05 14.76 -6.06
N ALA A 235 -11.25 15.34 -5.20
CA ALA A 235 -10.09 14.67 -4.65
C ALA A 235 -10.03 14.84 -3.13
N ASP A 236 -9.81 13.73 -2.45
CA ASP A 236 -9.63 13.69 -1.01
C ASP A 236 -8.12 13.62 -0.71
N PHE A 237 -7.67 14.49 0.19
CA PHE A 237 -6.29 14.62 0.62
C PHE A 237 -6.21 14.37 2.11
N SER A 238 -5.33 13.47 2.55
CA SER A 238 -5.08 13.25 3.97
C SER A 238 -3.75 13.83 4.39
N ASN A 239 -3.74 14.44 5.56
CA ASN A 239 -2.54 14.86 6.26
C ASN A 239 -2.34 13.91 7.45
N TYR A 240 -1.28 13.13 7.41
CA TYR A 240 -0.93 12.18 8.44
C TYR A 240 -0.04 12.79 9.54
N GLY A 241 0.51 13.99 9.28
CA GLY A 241 1.39 14.69 10.21
C GLY A 241 0.67 15.41 11.34
N PRO A 242 1.40 15.80 12.40
CA PRO A 242 0.87 16.50 13.58
C PRO A 242 0.66 18.01 13.35
N HIS A 243 1.07 18.55 12.19
CA HIS A 243 0.96 19.97 11.86
C HIS A 243 0.00 20.19 10.67
N PRO A 244 -0.70 21.34 10.60
CA PRO A 244 -1.50 21.66 9.43
C PRO A 244 -0.64 21.73 8.16
N ALA A 245 -1.08 21.08 7.09
CA ALA A 245 -0.41 21.08 5.79
C ALA A 245 -1.16 21.97 4.80
N THR A 246 -0.53 23.03 4.33
CA THR A 246 -1.05 23.84 3.21
C THR A 246 -0.27 23.48 1.95
N ARG A 247 -0.98 23.04 0.92
CA ARG A 247 -0.42 22.52 -0.33
C ARG A 247 -1.19 23.04 -1.53
N THR A 248 -0.65 22.89 -2.73
CA THR A 248 -1.36 23.14 -3.99
C THR A 248 -1.77 21.79 -4.58
N ALA A 249 -3.07 21.58 -4.70
CA ALA A 249 -3.66 20.48 -5.43
C ALA A 249 -3.79 20.86 -6.91
N ILE A 250 -3.43 19.95 -7.80
CA ILE A 250 -3.40 20.16 -9.23
C ILE A 250 -4.19 19.04 -9.89
N LEU A 251 -5.22 19.38 -10.65
CA LEU A 251 -5.91 18.44 -11.52
C LEU A 251 -5.39 18.64 -12.95
N THR A 252 -4.99 17.56 -13.60
CA THR A 252 -4.76 17.48 -15.04
C THR A 252 -5.80 16.54 -15.65
N LEU A 253 -6.69 17.06 -16.49
CA LEU A 253 -7.72 16.29 -17.19
C LEU A 253 -7.52 16.48 -18.70
N ASP A 254 -7.16 15.42 -19.40
CA ASP A 254 -6.88 15.40 -20.85
C ASP A 254 -5.93 16.55 -21.28
N GLY A 255 -4.89 16.80 -20.48
CA GLY A 255 -3.89 17.84 -20.71
C GLY A 255 -4.29 19.26 -20.28
N ARG A 256 -5.52 19.49 -19.84
CA ARG A 256 -5.94 20.76 -19.22
C ARG A 256 -5.66 20.71 -17.73
N ARG A 257 -5.26 21.87 -17.17
CA ARG A 257 -4.78 21.95 -15.79
C ARG A 257 -5.58 22.95 -14.96
N TRP A 258 -5.92 22.57 -13.73
CA TRP A 258 -6.54 23.39 -12.69
C TRP A 258 -5.70 23.30 -11.41
N GLU A 259 -5.50 24.44 -10.76
CA GLU A 259 -4.76 24.51 -9.50
C GLU A 259 -5.65 25.09 -8.41
N GLN A 260 -5.59 24.50 -7.23
CA GLN A 260 -6.33 24.98 -6.06
C GLN A 260 -5.52 24.76 -4.78
N ALA A 261 -5.48 25.77 -3.91
CA ALA A 261 -4.87 25.62 -2.60
C ALA A 261 -5.77 24.80 -1.68
N VAL A 262 -5.16 23.89 -0.92
CA VAL A 262 -5.83 23.07 0.10
C VAL A 262 -5.07 23.17 1.42
N THR A 263 -5.80 23.41 2.51
CA THR A 263 -5.25 23.34 3.87
C THR A 263 -5.89 22.15 4.58
N ILE A 264 -5.06 21.21 5.00
CA ILE A 264 -5.48 19.97 5.61
C ILE A 264 -5.06 20.02 7.09
N LYS A 265 -6.02 19.85 8.00
CA LYS A 265 -5.76 19.83 9.43
C LYS A 265 -4.91 18.62 9.80
N PRO A 266 -4.19 18.63 10.96
CA PRO A 266 -3.47 17.47 11.46
C PRO A 266 -4.37 16.23 11.56
N HIS A 267 -3.88 15.09 11.12
CA HIS A 267 -4.59 13.80 11.17
C HIS A 267 -6.02 13.85 10.60
N ALA A 268 -6.22 14.62 9.53
CA ALA A 268 -7.54 14.85 8.94
C ALA A 268 -7.49 14.76 7.41
N THR A 269 -8.67 14.62 6.83
CA THR A 269 -8.88 14.61 5.38
C THR A 269 -9.59 15.88 4.96
N ALA A 270 -9.21 16.47 3.82
CA ALA A 270 -9.87 17.59 3.17
C ALA A 270 -10.22 17.22 1.73
N THR A 271 -11.40 17.64 1.27
CA THR A 271 -11.85 17.41 -0.10
C THR A 271 -11.74 18.69 -0.91
N VAL A 272 -11.17 18.60 -2.09
CA VAL A 272 -11.16 19.67 -3.10
C VAL A 272 -12.08 19.27 -4.25
N THR A 273 -12.86 20.21 -4.74
CA THR A 273 -13.72 20.03 -5.92
C THR A 273 -13.18 20.88 -7.05
N PHE A 274 -12.85 20.25 -8.16
CA PHE A 274 -12.44 20.92 -9.40
C PHE A 274 -13.62 20.99 -10.36
N ASP A 275 -14.04 22.18 -10.73
CA ASP A 275 -15.05 22.41 -11.76
C ASP A 275 -14.35 22.33 -13.13
N ALA A 276 -14.29 21.12 -13.68
CA ALA A 276 -13.76 20.92 -15.00
C ALA A 276 -14.79 21.31 -16.06
N ALA A 277 -14.33 21.92 -17.15
CA ALA A 277 -15.21 22.20 -18.28
C ALA A 277 -15.78 20.89 -18.84
N SER A 278 -16.91 21.00 -19.55
CA SER A 278 -17.47 19.86 -20.29
C SER A 278 -16.39 19.21 -21.16
N VAL A 279 -16.23 17.90 -21.03
CA VAL A 279 -15.36 17.09 -21.89
C VAL A 279 -16.17 16.38 -22.98
N ASP A 280 -15.51 16.03 -24.06
CA ASP A 280 -16.14 15.34 -25.20
C ASP A 280 -16.51 13.90 -24.84
N SER A 281 -17.13 13.18 -25.77
CA SER A 281 -17.40 11.74 -25.57
C SER A 281 -16.11 10.93 -25.78
N GLY A 282 -15.90 9.92 -24.93
CA GLY A 282 -14.75 9.03 -25.04
C GLY A 282 -14.17 8.63 -23.68
N TYR A 283 -12.98 8.09 -23.74
CA TYR A 283 -12.18 7.77 -22.55
C TYR A 283 -11.38 8.99 -22.10
N HIS A 284 -11.45 9.27 -20.82
CA HIS A 284 -10.78 10.40 -20.16
C HIS A 284 -9.89 9.91 -19.06
N VAL A 285 -8.83 10.68 -18.82
CA VAL A 285 -7.87 10.46 -17.73
C VAL A 285 -7.74 11.74 -16.93
N ALA A 286 -8.04 11.63 -15.65
CA ALA A 286 -7.77 12.65 -14.67
C ALA A 286 -6.59 12.22 -13.80
N GLU A 287 -5.61 13.10 -13.63
CA GLU A 287 -4.52 12.99 -12.70
C GLU A 287 -4.62 14.11 -11.67
N VAL A 288 -4.61 13.76 -10.40
CA VAL A 288 -4.56 14.74 -9.32
C VAL A 288 -3.24 14.62 -8.61
N GLU A 289 -2.52 15.73 -8.54
CA GLU A 289 -1.24 15.85 -7.86
C GLU A 289 -1.33 16.79 -6.66
N LEU A 290 -0.62 16.43 -5.59
CA LEU A 290 -0.35 17.31 -4.47
C LEU A 290 1.12 17.75 -4.55
N ARG A 291 1.40 19.06 -4.52
CA ARG A 291 2.80 19.51 -4.60
C ARG A 291 3.61 19.04 -3.40
N THR A 292 4.69 18.48 -3.73
CA THR A 292 5.74 17.70 -3.07
C THR A 292 5.91 17.77 -1.55
N ASP A 293 5.95 16.58 -0.96
CA ASP A 293 6.65 16.28 0.28
C ASP A 293 7.76 15.23 0.03
N SER A 294 8.18 14.52 1.09
CA SER A 294 9.25 13.53 1.01
C SER A 294 8.82 12.18 0.44
N LEU A 295 7.53 11.87 0.40
CA LEU A 295 6.96 10.61 -0.07
C LEU A 295 6.23 10.81 -1.41
N ALA A 296 7.00 10.76 -2.50
CA ALA A 296 6.49 11.09 -3.83
C ALA A 296 5.41 10.12 -4.35
N ALA A 297 5.34 8.90 -3.82
CA ALA A 297 4.48 7.85 -4.38
C ALA A 297 2.98 8.10 -4.18
N ASP A 298 2.57 8.76 -3.09
CA ASP A 298 1.18 9.09 -2.77
C ASP A 298 0.80 10.54 -3.12
N ASN A 299 1.73 11.28 -3.71
CA ASN A 299 1.50 12.65 -4.17
C ASN A 299 0.70 12.74 -5.48
N ALA A 300 0.49 11.64 -6.18
CA ALA A 300 -0.31 11.59 -7.39
C ALA A 300 -1.30 10.43 -7.37
N ARG A 301 -2.49 10.66 -7.95
CA ARG A 301 -3.52 9.64 -8.09
C ARG A 301 -4.31 9.85 -9.37
N TRP A 302 -4.65 8.73 -10.02
CA TRP A 302 -5.29 8.72 -11.32
C TRP A 302 -6.72 8.20 -11.26
N LEU A 303 -7.54 8.75 -12.15
CA LEU A 303 -8.90 8.28 -12.41
C LEU A 303 -9.06 8.15 -13.93
N ALA A 304 -9.47 6.96 -14.37
CA ALA A 304 -9.86 6.72 -15.76
C ALA A 304 -11.39 6.52 -15.81
N PHE A 305 -12.07 7.16 -16.75
CA PHE A 305 -13.50 7.01 -16.92
C PHE A 305 -13.92 7.16 -18.38
N TYR A 306 -15.08 6.61 -18.72
CA TYR A 306 -15.69 6.74 -20.01
C TYR A 306 -16.89 7.67 -19.93
N GLN A 307 -16.97 8.63 -20.86
CA GLN A 307 -18.06 9.60 -20.95
C GLN A 307 -18.79 9.43 -22.29
N PRO A 308 -19.99 8.82 -22.29
CA PRO A 308 -20.74 8.65 -23.51
C PRO A 308 -21.40 9.97 -23.93
N ARG A 309 -21.54 10.16 -25.23
CA ARG A 309 -22.31 11.28 -25.78
C ARG A 309 -23.81 11.08 -25.57
N ARG A 310 -24.28 9.90 -25.89
CA ARG A 310 -25.63 9.40 -25.65
C ARG A 310 -25.56 7.92 -25.36
N ILE A 311 -26.46 7.45 -24.53
CA ILE A 311 -26.57 6.04 -24.14
C ILE A 311 -27.66 5.42 -25.01
N GLY A 312 -27.25 4.57 -25.97
CA GLY A 312 -28.17 3.80 -26.79
C GLY A 312 -28.89 2.73 -25.94
N VAL A 313 -30.20 2.76 -25.88
CA VAL A 313 -31.01 1.79 -25.14
C VAL A 313 -32.00 1.14 -26.12
N LEU A 314 -31.98 -0.19 -26.17
CA LEU A 314 -32.99 -0.98 -26.92
C LEU A 314 -34.15 -1.33 -25.97
N VAL A 315 -35.35 -0.84 -26.26
CA VAL A 315 -36.56 -1.13 -25.51
C VAL A 315 -37.37 -2.20 -26.26
N VAL A 316 -37.50 -3.36 -25.63
CA VAL A 316 -38.23 -4.52 -26.16
C VAL A 316 -39.57 -4.58 -25.44
N GLU A 317 -40.62 -4.25 -26.14
CA GLU A 317 -41.98 -4.22 -25.57
C GLU A 317 -42.87 -5.31 -26.14
N SER A 318 -43.88 -5.67 -25.38
CA SER A 318 -44.98 -6.50 -25.88
C SER A 318 -46.23 -5.66 -26.14
N PRO A 319 -47.10 -6.04 -27.08
CA PRO A 319 -48.37 -5.32 -27.32
C PRO A 319 -49.25 -5.21 -26.08
N ALA A 320 -49.13 -6.16 -25.14
CA ALA A 320 -49.88 -6.15 -23.89
C ALA A 320 -49.25 -5.27 -22.81
N ILE A 321 -47.93 -4.99 -22.91
CA ILE A 321 -47.12 -4.22 -21.94
C ILE A 321 -46.33 -3.17 -22.68
N PRO A 322 -46.98 -2.06 -23.10
CA PRO A 322 -46.33 -0.98 -23.82
C PRO A 322 -45.34 -0.22 -22.91
N ALA A 323 -44.28 0.30 -23.49
CA ALA A 323 -43.23 1.03 -22.78
C ALA A 323 -43.55 2.50 -22.48
N THR A 324 -44.80 2.95 -22.62
CA THR A 324 -45.21 4.37 -22.60
C THR A 324 -44.61 5.13 -21.41
N TYR A 325 -44.85 4.66 -20.19
CA TYR A 325 -44.31 5.33 -18.98
C TYR A 325 -42.79 5.32 -18.89
N LEU A 326 -42.13 4.31 -19.46
CA LEU A 326 -40.65 4.24 -19.51
C LEU A 326 -40.11 5.27 -20.50
N LEU A 327 -40.75 5.37 -21.69
CA LEU A 327 -40.35 6.30 -22.74
C LEU A 327 -40.54 7.75 -22.27
N ASP A 328 -41.69 8.06 -21.62
CA ASP A 328 -41.97 9.37 -21.05
C ASP A 328 -40.95 9.74 -19.96
N ALA A 329 -40.64 8.79 -19.06
CA ALA A 329 -39.70 9.00 -17.97
C ALA A 329 -38.25 9.16 -18.48
N LEU A 330 -37.86 8.53 -19.58
CA LEU A 330 -36.52 8.64 -20.17
C LEU A 330 -36.37 9.89 -21.04
N GLY A 331 -37.45 10.62 -21.26
CA GLY A 331 -37.44 11.87 -22.02
C GLY A 331 -37.14 11.62 -23.50
N ALA A 332 -38.13 11.56 -24.31
CA ALA A 332 -37.98 11.39 -25.76
C ALA A 332 -37.50 12.65 -26.47
N ASP A 333 -37.04 13.69 -25.73
CA ASP A 333 -36.57 14.94 -26.30
C ASP A 333 -35.09 14.91 -26.70
N SER A 334 -34.70 15.94 -27.46
CA SER A 334 -33.32 16.08 -27.94
C SER A 334 -32.29 16.32 -26.83
N SER A 335 -32.73 16.68 -25.63
CA SER A 335 -31.87 16.94 -24.47
C SER A 335 -31.60 15.70 -23.60
N SER A 336 -32.32 14.57 -23.87
CA SER A 336 -32.13 13.33 -23.13
C SER A 336 -30.74 12.74 -23.35
N VAL A 337 -30.16 12.23 -22.28
CA VAL A 337 -28.89 11.46 -22.33
C VAL A 337 -29.08 10.09 -22.97
N PHE A 338 -30.33 9.63 -23.12
CA PHE A 338 -30.67 8.34 -23.73
C PHE A 338 -31.07 8.50 -25.19
N SER A 339 -30.64 7.56 -26.03
CA SER A 339 -31.10 7.39 -27.39
C SER A 339 -31.88 6.08 -27.45
N LEU A 340 -33.18 6.19 -27.52
CA LEU A 340 -34.10 5.04 -27.40
C LEU A 340 -34.42 4.47 -28.76
N THR A 341 -34.38 3.14 -28.88
CA THR A 341 -34.89 2.38 -30.00
C THR A 341 -35.92 1.39 -29.46
N THR A 342 -37.20 1.54 -29.84
CA THR A 342 -38.26 0.67 -29.37
C THR A 342 -38.62 -0.33 -30.44
N ILE A 343 -38.73 -1.60 -30.06
CA ILE A 343 -39.11 -2.71 -30.95
C ILE A 343 -40.13 -3.62 -30.27
N ALA A 344 -40.92 -4.29 -31.08
CA ALA A 344 -41.73 -5.38 -30.59
C ALA A 344 -40.87 -6.59 -30.20
N ALA A 345 -41.28 -7.33 -29.15
CA ALA A 345 -40.54 -8.52 -28.71
C ALA A 345 -40.36 -9.56 -29.81
N SER A 346 -41.32 -9.70 -30.71
CA SER A 346 -41.27 -10.58 -31.89
C SER A 346 -40.16 -10.21 -32.90
N GLU A 347 -39.63 -8.99 -32.82
CA GLU A 347 -38.58 -8.50 -33.70
C GLU A 347 -37.19 -8.60 -33.06
N PHE A 348 -37.08 -8.95 -31.78
CA PHE A 348 -35.81 -8.95 -31.03
C PHE A 348 -34.75 -9.81 -31.73
N GLY A 349 -35.12 -10.92 -32.33
CA GLY A 349 -34.24 -11.78 -33.10
C GLY A 349 -33.55 -11.11 -34.31
N ARG A 350 -34.10 -10.00 -34.84
CA ARG A 350 -33.59 -9.25 -36.00
C ARG A 350 -32.58 -8.15 -35.63
N TYR A 351 -32.55 -7.75 -34.34
CA TYR A 351 -31.67 -6.70 -33.87
C TYR A 351 -30.41 -7.29 -33.21
N ASP A 352 -29.30 -6.62 -33.42
CA ASP A 352 -28.05 -6.94 -32.69
C ASP A 352 -27.98 -6.10 -31.40
N PRO A 353 -28.20 -6.70 -30.23
CA PRO A 353 -28.21 -5.96 -28.98
C PRO A 353 -26.86 -5.34 -28.62
N ARG A 354 -25.73 -5.83 -29.19
CA ARG A 354 -24.38 -5.29 -28.96
C ARG A 354 -24.19 -3.85 -29.45
N ARG A 355 -25.13 -3.34 -30.28
CA ARG A 355 -25.13 -1.94 -30.74
C ARG A 355 -25.67 -0.96 -29.70
N PHE A 356 -26.20 -1.48 -28.59
CA PHE A 356 -26.80 -0.70 -27.50
C PHE A 356 -26.01 -0.92 -26.21
N ALA A 357 -26.02 0.09 -25.37
CA ALA A 357 -25.38 0.02 -24.06
C ALA A 357 -26.20 -0.83 -23.07
N ALA A 358 -27.54 -0.79 -23.22
CA ALA A 358 -28.45 -1.59 -22.39
C ALA A 358 -29.70 -2.01 -23.17
N VAL A 359 -30.29 -3.13 -22.75
CA VAL A 359 -31.60 -3.63 -23.24
C VAL A 359 -32.59 -3.54 -22.10
N ILE A 360 -33.77 -2.96 -22.36
CA ILE A 360 -34.93 -3.03 -21.47
C ILE A 360 -35.90 -4.05 -22.04
N VAL A 361 -36.34 -4.99 -21.23
CA VAL A 361 -37.45 -5.93 -21.52
C VAL A 361 -38.61 -5.58 -20.63
N THR A 362 -39.73 -5.09 -21.20
CA THR A 362 -40.88 -4.63 -20.41
C THR A 362 -41.69 -5.78 -19.79
N ASP A 363 -41.58 -6.97 -20.34
CA ASP A 363 -42.17 -8.20 -19.79
C ASP A 363 -41.29 -9.41 -20.14
N ALA A 364 -40.80 -10.10 -19.14
CA ALA A 364 -40.02 -11.34 -19.30
C ALA A 364 -40.75 -12.42 -20.09
N ALA A 365 -42.10 -12.46 -20.01
CA ALA A 365 -42.92 -13.42 -20.74
C ALA A 365 -42.97 -13.20 -22.25
N ALA A 366 -42.58 -12.02 -22.72
CA ALA A 366 -42.61 -11.68 -24.15
C ALA A 366 -41.44 -12.28 -24.94
N LEU A 367 -40.37 -12.68 -24.26
CA LEU A 367 -39.18 -13.27 -24.91
C LEU A 367 -39.35 -14.79 -25.08
N SER A 368 -39.06 -15.27 -26.29
CA SER A 368 -38.96 -16.69 -26.61
C SER A 368 -37.69 -17.31 -26.02
N ARG A 369 -37.58 -18.65 -25.99
CA ARG A 369 -36.31 -19.33 -25.58
C ARG A 369 -35.08 -18.90 -26.37
N PRO A 370 -35.16 -18.82 -27.73
CA PRO A 370 -34.00 -18.31 -28.50
C PRO A 370 -33.64 -16.87 -28.13
N ASP A 371 -34.61 -16.02 -27.81
CA ASP A 371 -34.37 -14.63 -27.40
C ASP A 371 -33.68 -14.55 -26.03
N TRP A 372 -34.08 -15.40 -25.09
CA TRP A 372 -33.39 -15.53 -23.81
C TRP A 372 -31.94 -16.00 -23.98
N THR A 373 -31.69 -16.96 -24.86
CA THR A 373 -30.32 -17.40 -25.18
C THR A 373 -29.49 -16.25 -25.77
N ARG A 374 -30.10 -15.48 -26.70
CA ARG A 374 -29.47 -14.29 -27.31
C ARG A 374 -29.15 -13.23 -26.25
N LEU A 375 -30.11 -12.96 -25.34
CA LEU A 375 -29.87 -12.01 -24.24
C LEU A 375 -28.76 -12.50 -23.30
N GLY A 376 -28.69 -13.81 -23.03
CA GLY A 376 -27.61 -14.42 -22.26
C GLY A 376 -26.25 -14.18 -22.90
N PHE A 377 -26.09 -14.47 -24.20
CA PHE A 377 -24.85 -14.17 -24.93
C PHE A 377 -24.50 -12.68 -24.95
N PHE A 378 -25.53 -11.82 -25.01
CA PHE A 378 -25.30 -10.38 -24.91
C PHE A 378 -24.72 -9.98 -23.56
N LEU A 379 -25.29 -10.49 -22.46
CA LEU A 379 -24.77 -10.26 -21.10
C LEU A 379 -23.36 -10.82 -20.91
N GLU A 380 -23.11 -12.05 -21.41
CA GLU A 380 -21.79 -12.67 -21.39
C GLU A 380 -20.76 -11.87 -22.19
N SER A 381 -21.16 -11.24 -23.31
CA SER A 381 -20.27 -10.38 -24.11
C SER A 381 -20.05 -8.98 -23.53
N GLY A 382 -20.54 -8.72 -22.33
CA GLY A 382 -20.37 -7.43 -21.63
C GLY A 382 -21.53 -6.46 -21.75
N GLY A 383 -22.63 -6.86 -22.41
CA GLY A 383 -23.87 -6.10 -22.46
C GLY A 383 -24.62 -6.09 -21.15
N SER A 384 -25.67 -5.28 -21.04
CA SER A 384 -26.45 -5.12 -19.82
C SER A 384 -27.95 -5.06 -20.08
N ALA A 385 -28.76 -5.51 -19.13
CA ALA A 385 -30.20 -5.54 -19.30
C ALA A 385 -30.97 -5.17 -18.04
N LEU A 386 -32.10 -4.52 -18.24
CA LEU A 386 -33.21 -4.37 -17.27
C LEU A 386 -34.34 -5.27 -17.70
N VAL A 387 -34.71 -6.23 -16.88
CA VAL A 387 -35.83 -7.16 -17.15
C VAL A 387 -36.95 -6.93 -16.16
N MET A 388 -38.14 -6.70 -16.66
CA MET A 388 -39.37 -6.50 -15.88
C MET A 388 -40.30 -7.70 -16.01
N PHE A 389 -41.21 -7.84 -15.07
CA PHE A 389 -42.16 -8.96 -14.99
C PHE A 389 -43.61 -8.45 -14.91
N ALA A 390 -44.38 -8.80 -15.92
CA ALA A 390 -45.83 -8.56 -15.94
C ALA A 390 -46.61 -9.88 -15.96
N ASN A 391 -46.13 -10.86 -16.73
CA ASN A 391 -46.76 -12.15 -16.92
C ASN A 391 -45.77 -13.29 -16.60
N PRO A 392 -46.29 -14.50 -16.31
CA PRO A 392 -45.43 -15.66 -16.14
C PRO A 392 -44.64 -15.97 -17.42
N PRO A 393 -43.31 -16.02 -17.37
CA PRO A 393 -42.49 -16.42 -18.51
C PRO A 393 -42.67 -17.91 -18.83
N SER A 394 -42.39 -18.30 -20.06
CA SER A 394 -42.52 -19.68 -20.53
C SER A 394 -41.58 -20.66 -19.82
N ASP A 395 -40.49 -20.15 -19.24
CA ASP A 395 -39.54 -20.90 -18.43
C ASP A 395 -39.37 -20.22 -17.06
N SER A 396 -39.35 -21.03 -16.01
CA SER A 396 -39.16 -20.54 -14.64
C SER A 396 -37.68 -20.25 -14.30
N LEU A 397 -36.75 -20.75 -15.09
CA LEU A 397 -35.33 -20.54 -14.97
C LEU A 397 -34.84 -19.65 -16.12
N LEU A 398 -34.54 -18.41 -15.81
CA LEU A 398 -34.05 -17.43 -16.77
C LEU A 398 -32.53 -17.28 -16.67
N LEU A 399 -31.89 -17.09 -17.82
CA LEU A 399 -30.44 -16.81 -17.91
C LEU A 399 -29.59 -17.85 -17.16
N GLY A 400 -29.76 -19.13 -17.48
CA GLY A 400 -28.98 -20.19 -16.84
C GLY A 400 -29.27 -20.40 -15.35
N GLY A 401 -30.35 -19.80 -14.82
CA GLY A 401 -30.73 -19.90 -13.41
C GLY A 401 -30.34 -18.71 -12.54
N SER A 402 -29.75 -17.67 -13.12
CA SER A 402 -29.39 -16.43 -12.39
C SER A 402 -30.63 -15.76 -11.77
N ILE A 403 -31.80 -15.97 -12.34
CA ILE A 403 -33.07 -15.55 -11.79
C ILE A 403 -34.08 -16.68 -11.93
N ARG A 404 -34.77 -16.95 -10.85
CA ARG A 404 -35.82 -17.97 -10.82
C ARG A 404 -37.18 -17.33 -10.55
N PHE A 405 -38.11 -17.46 -11.51
CA PHE A 405 -39.49 -17.01 -11.36
C PHE A 405 -40.29 -18.05 -10.59
N ARG A 406 -40.97 -17.64 -9.50
CA ARG A 406 -41.77 -18.51 -8.63
C ARG A 406 -43.28 -18.29 -8.79
N GLY A 407 -43.70 -17.25 -9.49
CA GLY A 407 -45.11 -16.93 -9.71
C GLY A 407 -45.41 -15.43 -9.66
N LEU A 408 -46.62 -15.05 -9.96
CA LEU A 408 -47.13 -13.69 -9.85
C LEU A 408 -47.98 -13.57 -8.58
N SER A 409 -47.78 -12.52 -7.80
CA SER A 409 -48.59 -12.18 -6.62
C SER A 409 -49.50 -10.99 -6.95
N ARG A 410 -50.76 -11.08 -6.52
CA ARG A 410 -51.72 -9.96 -6.54
C ARG A 410 -52.34 -9.86 -5.15
N PRO A 411 -51.74 -9.04 -4.25
CA PRO A 411 -52.27 -8.88 -2.90
C PRO A 411 -53.71 -8.31 -2.91
N ALA A 412 -54.48 -8.59 -1.88
CA ALA A 412 -55.87 -8.11 -1.76
C ALA A 412 -56.00 -6.56 -1.69
N GLY A 413 -54.92 -5.85 -1.51
CA GLY A 413 -54.80 -4.40 -1.54
C GLY A 413 -53.56 -3.99 -2.27
N PHE A 414 -52.53 -3.63 -1.51
CA PHE A 414 -51.19 -3.30 -2.03
C PHE A 414 -50.10 -3.73 -1.03
N VAL A 415 -48.90 -3.90 -1.52
CA VAL A 415 -47.66 -3.98 -0.73
C VAL A 415 -46.79 -2.78 -1.02
N SER A 416 -45.92 -2.41 -0.09
CA SER A 416 -45.00 -1.28 -0.24
C SER A 416 -43.55 -1.76 -0.10
N ILE A 417 -42.56 -0.92 -0.42
CA ILE A 417 -41.15 -1.21 -0.20
C ILE A 417 -40.90 -1.15 1.30
N ALA A 418 -40.42 -2.26 1.89
CA ALA A 418 -40.06 -2.38 3.30
C ALA A 418 -38.58 -2.05 3.55
N SER A 419 -37.73 -2.42 2.61
CA SER A 419 -36.29 -2.12 2.69
C SER A 419 -35.68 -1.87 1.32
N ALA A 420 -34.71 -0.96 1.26
CA ALA A 420 -33.96 -0.64 0.05
C ALA A 420 -32.49 -0.38 0.42
N ASP A 421 -31.57 -0.89 -0.38
CA ASP A 421 -30.14 -0.62 -0.24
C ASP A 421 -29.81 0.76 -0.84
N THR A 422 -29.93 1.81 -0.02
CA THR A 422 -29.63 3.19 -0.42
C THR A 422 -28.13 3.46 -0.53
N THR A 423 -27.27 2.50 -0.27
CA THR A 423 -25.81 2.60 -0.53
C THR A 423 -25.48 2.21 -1.97
N HIS A 424 -26.37 1.45 -2.61
CA HIS A 424 -26.20 1.02 -3.99
C HIS A 424 -26.37 2.19 -4.98
N PRO A 425 -25.53 2.30 -6.05
CA PRO A 425 -25.54 3.40 -7.01
C PRO A 425 -26.89 3.69 -7.68
N ILE A 426 -27.74 2.69 -7.82
CA ILE A 426 -29.10 2.84 -8.40
C ILE A 426 -30.02 3.62 -7.45
N LEU A 427 -29.87 3.42 -6.13
CA LEU A 427 -30.81 3.91 -5.12
C LEU A 427 -30.24 5.02 -4.23
N ASP A 428 -28.95 5.35 -4.33
CA ASP A 428 -28.24 6.29 -3.46
C ASP A 428 -28.75 7.74 -3.50
N VAL A 429 -29.43 8.12 -4.59
CA VAL A 429 -30.05 9.46 -4.75
C VAL A 429 -31.46 9.53 -4.19
N LEU A 430 -32.02 8.37 -3.79
CA LEU A 430 -33.40 8.26 -3.32
C LEU A 430 -33.43 8.19 -1.79
N LYS A 431 -34.34 8.93 -1.19
CA LYS A 431 -34.62 8.77 0.23
C LYS A 431 -35.51 7.54 0.44
N ALA A 432 -35.22 6.75 1.46
CA ALA A 432 -36.05 5.59 1.81
C ALA A 432 -37.52 5.96 2.02
N ALA A 433 -37.81 7.16 2.53
CA ALA A 433 -39.13 7.68 2.70
C ALA A 433 -39.90 7.87 1.35
N ASP A 434 -39.21 8.28 0.29
CA ASP A 434 -39.81 8.48 -1.03
C ASP A 434 -40.18 7.14 -1.67
N LEU A 435 -39.34 6.12 -1.50
CA LEU A 435 -39.58 4.77 -1.98
C LEU A 435 -40.71 4.07 -1.22
N SER A 436 -40.82 4.25 0.09
CA SER A 436 -41.84 3.59 0.93
C SER A 436 -43.26 4.05 0.64
N THR A 437 -43.46 5.18 -0.06
CA THR A 437 -44.77 5.68 -0.45
C THR A 437 -45.35 4.98 -1.68
N ALA A 438 -44.51 4.21 -2.42
CA ALA A 438 -44.95 3.47 -3.60
C ALA A 438 -45.76 2.25 -3.23
N ARG A 439 -46.84 2.03 -3.97
CA ARG A 439 -47.77 0.92 -3.80
C ARG A 439 -47.68 -0.04 -4.98
N PHE A 440 -47.58 -1.33 -4.68
CA PHE A 440 -47.53 -2.39 -5.68
C PHE A 440 -48.77 -3.25 -5.56
N PHE A 441 -49.57 -3.28 -6.64
CA PHE A 441 -50.84 -4.01 -6.74
C PHE A 441 -50.64 -5.41 -7.35
N ALA A 442 -49.53 -5.59 -8.08
CA ALA A 442 -49.07 -6.88 -8.58
C ALA A 442 -47.53 -6.91 -8.64
N HIS A 443 -46.95 -8.05 -8.33
CA HIS A 443 -45.51 -8.25 -8.44
C HIS A 443 -45.13 -9.71 -8.68
N ALA A 444 -43.99 -9.95 -9.31
CA ALA A 444 -43.43 -11.27 -9.45
C ALA A 444 -42.78 -11.71 -8.13
N ARG A 445 -42.92 -12.98 -7.81
CA ARG A 445 -42.12 -13.65 -6.75
C ARG A 445 -40.88 -14.21 -7.40
N LEU A 446 -39.73 -13.66 -7.04
CA LEU A 446 -38.43 -13.99 -7.61
C LEU A 446 -37.53 -14.64 -6.55
N ASP A 447 -36.75 -15.63 -6.98
CA ASP A 447 -35.65 -16.16 -6.18
C ASP A 447 -34.37 -15.57 -6.77
N PRO A 448 -33.59 -14.82 -5.99
CA PRO A 448 -32.39 -14.14 -6.50
C PRO A 448 -31.24 -15.08 -6.86
N ALA A 449 -31.31 -16.37 -6.49
CA ALA A 449 -30.31 -17.39 -6.86
C ALA A 449 -28.84 -16.95 -6.62
N GLY A 450 -28.59 -16.15 -5.57
CA GLY A 450 -27.27 -15.57 -5.24
C GLY A 450 -27.05 -14.14 -5.71
N GLY A 451 -27.99 -13.55 -6.46
CA GLY A 451 -27.97 -12.12 -6.81
C GLY A 451 -28.19 -11.22 -5.60
N HIS A 452 -27.76 -9.97 -5.72
CA HIS A 452 -27.92 -8.95 -4.69
C HIS A 452 -29.32 -8.33 -4.72
N VAL A 453 -30.05 -8.40 -3.61
CA VAL A 453 -31.39 -7.82 -3.49
C VAL A 453 -31.28 -6.35 -3.13
N LEU A 454 -31.66 -5.47 -4.07
CA LEU A 454 -31.60 -4.01 -3.92
C LEU A 454 -32.81 -3.45 -3.17
N ALA A 455 -34.00 -4.09 -3.31
CA ALA A 455 -35.20 -3.68 -2.59
C ALA A 455 -36.11 -4.89 -2.30
N ARG A 456 -36.81 -4.86 -1.16
CA ARG A 456 -37.79 -5.86 -0.73
C ARG A 456 -39.12 -5.21 -0.44
N LEU A 457 -40.19 -5.94 -0.74
CA LEU A 457 -41.55 -5.59 -0.40
C LEU A 457 -41.89 -5.97 1.05
N SER A 458 -43.02 -5.43 1.55
CA SER A 458 -43.52 -5.66 2.90
C SER A 458 -43.99 -7.10 3.17
N ASP A 459 -44.25 -7.87 2.12
CA ASP A 459 -44.51 -9.31 2.19
C ASP A 459 -43.23 -10.18 2.16
N GLY A 460 -42.07 -9.53 2.14
CA GLY A 460 -40.74 -10.19 2.17
C GLY A 460 -40.19 -10.56 0.78
N GLU A 461 -40.94 -10.41 -0.29
CA GLU A 461 -40.50 -10.77 -1.64
C GLU A 461 -39.50 -9.75 -2.18
N PRO A 462 -38.45 -10.19 -2.92
CA PRO A 462 -37.55 -9.30 -3.61
C PRO A 462 -38.26 -8.52 -4.72
N LEU A 463 -38.11 -7.18 -4.72
CA LEU A 463 -38.65 -6.31 -5.75
C LEU A 463 -37.66 -5.98 -6.83
N MET A 464 -36.42 -5.72 -6.43
CA MET A 464 -35.31 -5.40 -7.33
C MET A 464 -34.13 -6.30 -7.00
N ILE A 465 -33.56 -6.92 -8.03
CA ILE A 465 -32.41 -7.83 -7.88
C ILE A 465 -31.36 -7.45 -8.91
N GLU A 466 -30.13 -7.39 -8.48
CA GLU A 466 -28.94 -7.29 -9.32
C GLU A 466 -28.28 -8.66 -9.45
N ALA A 467 -27.91 -9.04 -10.66
CA ALA A 467 -27.23 -10.28 -10.98
C ALA A 467 -26.16 -10.07 -12.07
N GLU A 468 -25.48 -11.15 -12.49
CA GLU A 468 -24.46 -11.14 -13.54
C GLU A 468 -23.38 -10.06 -13.35
N ASN A 469 -22.89 -9.92 -12.10
CA ASN A 469 -21.88 -8.93 -11.75
C ASN A 469 -22.27 -7.49 -12.12
N GLY A 470 -23.51 -7.10 -11.85
CA GLY A 470 -24.02 -5.75 -12.10
C GLY A 470 -24.54 -5.51 -13.52
N ARG A 471 -24.56 -6.51 -14.38
CA ARG A 471 -25.02 -6.36 -15.77
C ARG A 471 -26.50 -6.65 -15.98
N LEU A 472 -27.12 -7.32 -15.03
CA LEU A 472 -28.54 -7.62 -15.06
C LEU A 472 -29.21 -7.02 -13.83
N VAL A 473 -30.20 -6.16 -14.06
CA VAL A 473 -31.13 -5.71 -13.02
C VAL A 473 -32.52 -6.22 -13.37
N THR A 474 -33.19 -6.81 -12.40
CA THR A 474 -34.57 -7.22 -12.56
C THR A 474 -35.47 -6.42 -11.65
N TRP A 475 -36.60 -5.99 -12.21
CA TRP A 475 -37.72 -5.43 -11.45
C TRP A 475 -38.84 -6.44 -11.40
N GLY A 476 -39.23 -6.88 -10.22
CA GLY A 476 -40.36 -7.80 -10.00
C GLY A 476 -41.74 -7.21 -10.38
N PHE A 477 -41.77 -6.15 -11.16
CA PHE A 477 -42.97 -5.47 -11.66
C PHE A 477 -42.67 -4.86 -13.04
N THR A 478 -43.72 -4.42 -13.72
CA THR A 478 -43.59 -3.58 -14.92
C THR A 478 -44.09 -2.17 -14.64
N ALA A 479 -43.67 -1.21 -15.46
CA ALA A 479 -43.97 0.22 -15.29
C ALA A 479 -45.40 0.56 -15.82
N LEU A 480 -46.41 -0.08 -15.28
CA LEU A 480 -47.80 0.19 -15.59
C LEU A 480 -48.62 0.45 -14.31
N PRO A 481 -49.64 1.34 -14.36
CA PRO A 481 -50.49 1.68 -13.21
C PRO A 481 -51.21 0.48 -12.57
N GLU A 482 -51.48 -0.56 -13.34
CA GLU A 482 -52.12 -1.81 -12.86
C GLU A 482 -51.18 -2.63 -11.96
N PHE A 483 -49.84 -2.37 -12.05
CA PHE A 483 -48.82 -3.02 -11.22
C PHE A 483 -48.39 -2.13 -10.06
N THR A 484 -48.28 -0.82 -10.28
CA THR A 484 -47.74 0.08 -9.27
C THR A 484 -48.12 1.55 -9.53
N ASP A 485 -48.32 2.32 -8.45
CA ASP A 485 -48.44 3.78 -8.53
C ASP A 485 -47.06 4.48 -8.56
N LEU A 486 -45.95 3.73 -8.50
CA LEU A 486 -44.59 4.26 -8.53
C LEU A 486 -44.37 5.10 -9.79
N VAL A 487 -44.96 4.76 -10.92
CA VAL A 487 -44.85 5.50 -12.19
C VAL A 487 -45.31 6.97 -12.08
N PHE A 488 -46.13 7.29 -11.07
CA PHE A 488 -46.60 8.64 -10.75
C PHE A 488 -45.86 9.29 -9.58
N LYS A 489 -44.83 8.63 -9.02
CA LYS A 489 -44.07 9.15 -7.91
C LYS A 489 -42.79 9.83 -8.39
N ALA A 490 -42.34 10.85 -7.67
CA ALA A 490 -41.09 11.57 -7.96
C ALA A 490 -39.86 10.65 -7.98
N ALA A 491 -39.88 9.54 -7.28
CA ALA A 491 -38.80 8.56 -7.23
C ALA A 491 -38.65 7.74 -8.54
N PHE A 492 -39.66 7.64 -9.39
CA PHE A 492 -39.64 6.75 -10.57
C PHE A 492 -38.56 7.17 -11.58
N VAL A 493 -38.61 8.44 -12.01
CA VAL A 493 -37.68 8.96 -13.02
C VAL A 493 -36.23 8.82 -12.57
N PRO A 494 -35.81 9.31 -11.37
CA PRO A 494 -34.43 9.12 -10.90
C PRO A 494 -34.03 7.64 -10.80
N MET A 495 -34.90 6.77 -10.31
CA MET A 495 -34.64 5.34 -10.19
C MET A 495 -34.40 4.68 -11.55
N LEU A 496 -35.23 4.95 -12.53
CA LEU A 496 -35.09 4.43 -13.89
C LEU A 496 -33.80 4.96 -14.57
N HIS A 497 -33.57 6.26 -14.47
CA HIS A 497 -32.36 6.88 -15.02
C HIS A 497 -31.10 6.27 -14.39
N ARG A 498 -31.04 6.15 -13.07
CA ARG A 498 -29.90 5.54 -12.37
C ARG A 498 -29.71 4.07 -12.73
N THR A 499 -30.80 3.32 -12.87
CA THR A 499 -30.72 1.92 -13.32
C THR A 499 -30.07 1.82 -14.69
N LEU A 500 -30.47 2.65 -15.65
CA LEU A 500 -29.92 2.61 -17.00
C LEU A 500 -28.50 3.15 -17.08
N LEU A 501 -28.18 4.21 -16.34
CA LEU A 501 -26.81 4.74 -16.24
C LEU A 501 -25.87 3.70 -15.65
N TYR A 502 -26.32 2.99 -14.61
CA TYR A 502 -25.58 1.90 -14.00
C TYR A 502 -25.33 0.76 -15.00
N LEU A 503 -26.39 0.28 -15.65
CA LEU A 503 -26.32 -0.79 -16.64
C LEU A 503 -25.49 -0.42 -17.88
N ALA A 504 -25.53 0.83 -18.31
CA ALA A 504 -24.75 1.29 -19.45
C ALA A 504 -23.24 1.27 -19.21
N GLY A 505 -22.79 0.86 -18.02
CA GLY A 505 -21.38 0.88 -17.69
C GLY A 505 -20.80 2.29 -17.69
N GLY A 506 -21.66 3.32 -17.75
CA GLY A 506 -21.31 4.71 -17.57
C GLY A 506 -20.97 4.94 -16.12
N GLY A 507 -19.93 4.32 -15.65
CA GLY A 507 -19.40 4.46 -14.31
C GLY A 507 -17.92 4.82 -14.39
N LEU A 508 -17.44 5.29 -13.28
CA LEU A 508 -16.01 5.42 -13.04
C LEU A 508 -15.35 4.08 -13.34
N GLY A 509 -14.28 4.09 -14.12
CA GLY A 509 -13.48 2.89 -14.37
C GLY A 509 -13.09 2.24 -13.05
N GLN A 510 -12.95 0.94 -13.04
CA GLN A 510 -12.47 0.20 -11.88
C GLN A 510 -11.09 0.74 -11.51
N GLU A 511 -10.91 1.12 -10.25
CA GLU A 511 -9.61 1.48 -9.70
C GLU A 511 -8.84 0.21 -9.37
N TYR A 512 -7.58 0.15 -9.80
CA TYR A 512 -6.64 -0.91 -9.48
C TYR A 512 -5.55 -0.38 -8.56
N LEU A 513 -5.02 -1.25 -7.73
CA LEU A 513 -3.84 -0.95 -6.92
C LEU A 513 -2.59 -1.56 -7.55
N VAL A 514 -1.43 -0.98 -7.25
CA VAL A 514 -0.16 -1.60 -7.63
C VAL A 514 -0.07 -3.00 -7.04
N GLY A 515 0.25 -3.98 -7.88
CA GLY A 515 0.22 -5.41 -7.55
C GLY A 515 -1.03 -6.15 -8.04
N ASP A 516 -2.12 -5.45 -8.34
CA ASP A 516 -3.30 -6.06 -8.93
C ASP A 516 -3.04 -6.50 -10.39
N THR A 517 -3.87 -7.41 -10.86
CA THR A 517 -3.92 -7.78 -12.28
C THR A 517 -5.03 -7.01 -12.97
N VAL A 518 -4.68 -6.16 -13.94
CA VAL A 518 -5.68 -5.50 -14.78
C VAL A 518 -6.29 -6.54 -15.72
N ARG A 519 -7.62 -6.67 -15.65
CA ARG A 519 -8.40 -7.52 -16.55
C ARG A 519 -9.21 -6.65 -17.49
N ALA A 520 -8.98 -6.80 -18.79
CA ALA A 520 -9.63 -6.00 -19.81
C ALA A 520 -10.23 -6.88 -20.90
N PRO A 521 -11.49 -6.67 -21.30
CA PRO A 521 -12.04 -7.34 -22.47
C PRO A 521 -11.37 -6.81 -23.75
N VAL A 522 -10.90 -7.71 -24.61
CA VAL A 522 -10.32 -7.38 -25.91
C VAL A 522 -11.16 -7.97 -27.04
N ALA A 523 -11.15 -7.30 -28.19
CA ALA A 523 -11.84 -7.76 -29.37
C ALA A 523 -10.96 -8.76 -30.13
N GLY A 524 -11.22 -10.07 -29.95
CA GLY A 524 -10.55 -11.13 -30.71
C GLY A 524 -9.60 -12.00 -29.86
N SER A 525 -9.03 -13.03 -30.49
CA SER A 525 -8.12 -13.99 -29.86
C SER A 525 -6.63 -13.72 -30.17
N GLY A 526 -6.32 -12.55 -30.73
CA GLY A 526 -4.94 -12.13 -31.03
C GLY A 526 -4.23 -11.48 -29.85
N PRO A 527 -2.91 -11.24 -29.96
CA PRO A 527 -2.16 -10.55 -28.93
C PRO A 527 -2.67 -9.10 -28.78
N ALA A 528 -2.98 -8.69 -27.54
CA ALA A 528 -3.35 -7.32 -27.24
C ALA A 528 -2.13 -6.50 -26.81
N THR A 529 -2.14 -5.22 -27.15
CA THR A 529 -1.09 -4.29 -26.74
C THR A 529 -1.46 -3.64 -25.42
N VAL A 530 -0.59 -3.82 -24.41
CA VAL A 530 -0.69 -3.10 -23.14
C VAL A 530 0.40 -2.05 -23.11
N SER A 531 0.00 -0.79 -22.94
CA SER A 531 0.94 0.30 -22.64
C SER A 531 0.96 0.51 -21.13
N THR A 532 2.15 0.44 -20.53
CA THR A 532 2.38 0.65 -19.10
C THR A 532 3.08 1.99 -18.88
N PRO A 533 3.12 2.56 -17.67
CA PRO A 533 3.85 3.80 -17.41
C PRO A 533 5.33 3.76 -17.76
N ASP A 534 5.94 2.57 -17.79
CA ASP A 534 7.34 2.32 -18.10
C ASP A 534 7.60 1.75 -19.51
N GLY A 535 6.55 1.52 -20.31
CA GLY A 535 6.72 1.05 -21.68
C GLY A 535 5.55 0.29 -22.28
N ARG A 536 5.81 -0.29 -23.47
CA ARG A 536 4.84 -1.14 -24.17
C ARG A 536 5.15 -2.62 -23.93
N VAL A 537 4.13 -3.36 -23.52
CA VAL A 537 4.19 -4.81 -23.35
C VAL A 537 3.12 -5.44 -24.24
N VAL A 538 3.51 -6.43 -25.05
CA VAL A 538 2.55 -7.26 -25.81
C VAL A 538 2.23 -8.47 -24.96
N ILE A 539 0.94 -8.71 -24.73
CA ILE A 539 0.47 -9.81 -23.88
C ILE A 539 -0.42 -10.71 -24.74
N GLU A 540 -0.27 -12.02 -24.56
CA GLU A 540 -1.17 -12.98 -25.18
C GLU A 540 -2.58 -12.88 -24.58
N THR A 541 -3.59 -12.97 -25.43
CA THR A 541 -4.98 -13.04 -24.99
C THR A 541 -5.32 -14.45 -24.53
N HIS A 542 -5.85 -14.56 -23.34
CA HIS A 542 -6.40 -15.83 -22.82
C HIS A 542 -7.92 -15.81 -23.00
N THR A 543 -8.47 -16.92 -23.48
CA THR A 543 -9.92 -17.11 -23.55
C THR A 543 -10.37 -17.81 -22.27
N GLU A 544 -11.07 -17.11 -21.42
CA GLU A 544 -11.68 -17.64 -20.21
C GLU A 544 -13.20 -17.65 -20.39
N ALA A 545 -13.83 -18.81 -20.26
CA ALA A 545 -15.29 -18.99 -20.40
C ALA A 545 -15.92 -18.40 -21.70
N GLY A 546 -15.21 -18.49 -22.83
CA GLY A 546 -15.70 -17.98 -24.11
C GLY A 546 -15.44 -16.49 -24.36
N ARG A 547 -14.74 -15.78 -23.48
CA ARG A 547 -14.31 -14.39 -23.62
C ARG A 547 -12.79 -14.33 -23.83
N ALA A 548 -12.36 -13.46 -24.76
CA ALA A 548 -10.96 -13.09 -24.82
C ALA A 548 -10.68 -12.02 -23.76
N GLU A 549 -9.84 -12.33 -22.78
CA GLU A 549 -9.40 -11.38 -21.75
C GLU A 549 -7.89 -11.21 -21.83
N VAL A 550 -7.43 -9.97 -21.65
CA VAL A 550 -6.02 -9.67 -21.43
C VAL A 550 -5.78 -9.59 -19.93
N ALA A 551 -4.90 -10.44 -19.41
CA ALA A 551 -4.39 -10.29 -18.08
C ALA A 551 -3.05 -9.56 -18.12
N ALA A 552 -3.01 -8.31 -17.71
CA ALA A 552 -1.77 -7.61 -17.42
C ALA A 552 -1.26 -8.07 -16.05
N THR A 553 -0.26 -8.96 -16.04
CA THR A 553 0.19 -9.64 -14.82
C THR A 553 1.03 -8.78 -13.88
N SER A 554 1.51 -7.60 -14.30
CA SER A 554 2.30 -6.74 -13.43
C SER A 554 1.89 -5.29 -13.51
N THR A 555 1.09 -4.85 -12.54
CA THR A 555 0.93 -3.43 -12.24
C THR A 555 2.04 -3.01 -11.27
N GLY A 556 3.28 -2.95 -11.74
CA GLY A 556 4.44 -2.67 -10.89
C GLY A 556 4.62 -1.19 -10.53
N GLN A 557 3.93 -0.29 -11.23
CA GLN A 557 4.01 1.16 -11.03
C GLN A 557 2.63 1.80 -11.05
N PRO A 558 2.41 2.88 -10.28
CA PRO A 558 1.20 3.66 -10.38
C PRO A 558 1.18 4.47 -11.69
N GLY A 559 -0.02 4.76 -12.18
CA GLY A 559 -0.22 5.51 -13.42
C GLY A 559 -1.29 4.91 -14.31
N ILE A 560 -1.31 5.30 -15.55
CA ILE A 560 -2.29 4.85 -16.53
C ILE A 560 -1.73 3.68 -17.35
N TYR A 561 -2.41 2.56 -17.27
CA TYR A 561 -2.26 1.41 -18.13
C TYR A 561 -3.28 1.49 -19.25
N ARG A 562 -2.90 1.25 -20.48
CA ARG A 562 -3.84 1.19 -21.60
C ARG A 562 -3.82 -0.19 -22.21
N VAL A 563 -4.99 -0.82 -22.26
CA VAL A 563 -5.21 -2.05 -23.00
C VAL A 563 -5.94 -1.68 -24.28
N ASP A 564 -5.25 -1.79 -25.39
CA ASP A 564 -5.63 -1.14 -26.65
C ASP A 564 -5.86 0.37 -26.43
N GLU A 565 -7.07 0.87 -26.62
CA GLU A 565 -7.42 2.28 -26.41
C GLU A 565 -8.02 2.58 -25.02
N ARG A 566 -8.27 1.56 -24.18
CA ARG A 566 -8.96 1.72 -22.90
C ARG A 566 -7.96 2.02 -21.79
N PRO A 567 -8.07 3.15 -21.11
CA PRO A 567 -7.24 3.47 -19.95
C PRO A 567 -7.75 2.80 -18.68
N TYR A 568 -6.83 2.36 -17.84
CA TYR A 568 -7.05 1.82 -16.51
C TYR A 568 -6.15 2.54 -15.51
N ALA A 569 -6.74 3.07 -14.46
CA ALA A 569 -6.01 3.76 -13.41
C ALA A 569 -5.46 2.76 -12.39
N VAL A 570 -4.16 2.77 -12.19
CA VAL A 570 -3.46 1.98 -11.18
C VAL A 570 -2.86 2.94 -10.16
N ASN A 571 -3.24 2.80 -8.91
CA ASN A 571 -2.86 3.69 -7.83
C ASN A 571 -2.12 2.96 -6.71
N VAL A 572 -1.42 3.70 -5.85
CA VAL A 572 -0.86 3.13 -4.63
C VAL A 572 -1.94 3.01 -3.55
N LEU A 573 -1.73 2.10 -2.59
CA LEU A 573 -2.64 1.97 -1.45
C LEU A 573 -2.49 3.18 -0.52
N ALA A 574 -3.48 4.07 -0.51
CA ALA A 574 -3.40 5.34 0.22
C ALA A 574 -3.07 5.20 1.73
N ALA A 575 -3.52 4.10 2.35
CA ALA A 575 -3.25 3.85 3.77
C ALA A 575 -1.77 3.69 4.12
N GLU A 576 -0.91 3.36 3.15
CA GLU A 576 0.55 3.29 3.33
C GLU A 576 1.20 4.66 3.51
N GLY A 577 0.50 5.76 3.13
CA GLY A 577 0.93 7.13 3.40
C GLY A 577 0.93 7.50 4.89
N ASP A 578 0.22 6.74 5.73
CA ASP A 578 0.28 6.89 7.19
C ASP A 578 1.58 6.31 7.73
N LEU A 579 2.55 7.18 7.99
CA LEU A 579 3.88 6.81 8.48
C LEU A 579 3.95 6.62 10.00
N ALA A 580 2.81 6.58 10.70
CA ALA A 580 2.75 6.35 12.13
C ALA A 580 3.40 5.00 12.50
N GLN A 581 4.36 5.05 13.43
CA GLN A 581 5.13 3.88 13.83
C GLN A 581 4.46 3.12 14.97
N ALA A 582 4.60 1.79 14.96
CA ALA A 582 4.26 0.96 16.10
C ALA A 582 5.20 1.25 17.29
N SER A 583 4.64 1.27 18.50
CA SER A 583 5.44 1.46 19.71
C SER A 583 6.42 0.31 19.91
N ALA A 584 7.71 0.63 20.10
CA ALA A 584 8.73 -0.37 20.37
C ALA A 584 8.42 -1.22 21.61
N ASP A 585 7.77 -0.64 22.63
CA ASP A 585 7.40 -1.37 23.84
C ASP A 585 6.25 -2.35 23.59
N MET A 586 5.29 -1.99 22.72
CA MET A 586 4.24 -2.89 22.27
C MET A 586 4.83 -4.09 21.51
N LEU A 587 5.75 -3.83 20.59
CA LEU A 587 6.42 -4.88 19.80
C LEU A 587 7.26 -5.83 20.68
N ARG A 588 7.95 -5.30 21.68
CA ARG A 588 8.68 -6.12 22.66
C ARG A 588 7.75 -7.02 23.48
N LYS A 589 6.57 -6.53 23.88
CA LYS A 589 5.54 -7.33 24.57
C LYS A 589 4.97 -8.44 23.68
N GLN A 590 4.93 -8.22 22.35
CA GLN A 590 4.55 -9.23 21.36
C GLN A 590 5.66 -10.26 21.08
N GLY A 591 6.86 -10.13 21.67
CA GLY A 591 7.96 -11.07 21.50
C GLY A 591 9.00 -10.68 20.44
N TYR A 592 8.87 -9.50 19.81
CA TYR A 592 9.87 -9.01 18.87
C TYR A 592 11.08 -8.42 19.58
N GLN A 593 12.25 -8.59 19.00
CA GLN A 593 13.45 -7.85 19.40
C GLN A 593 13.53 -6.58 18.56
N VAL A 594 13.21 -5.43 19.14
CA VAL A 594 13.17 -4.16 18.40
C VAL A 594 14.43 -3.36 18.64
N TRP A 595 15.02 -2.90 17.51
CA TRP A 595 16.20 -2.05 17.48
C TRP A 595 15.88 -0.77 16.67
N SER A 596 16.23 0.40 17.20
CA SER A 596 16.01 1.69 16.54
C SER A 596 17.32 2.29 16.04
N SER A 597 17.34 2.72 14.80
CA SER A 597 18.51 3.41 14.21
C SER A 597 18.71 4.83 14.75
N GLY A 598 17.75 5.39 15.47
CA GLY A 598 17.80 6.76 16.03
C GLY A 598 18.22 6.84 17.49
N ASP A 599 18.21 5.72 18.21
CA ASP A 599 18.60 5.71 19.64
C ASP A 599 20.11 5.49 19.76
N ASN A 600 20.85 6.61 19.88
CA ASN A 600 22.31 6.66 19.99
C ASN A 600 22.89 5.88 21.18
N ARG A 601 22.03 5.31 22.05
CA ARG A 601 22.44 4.52 23.22
C ARG A 601 22.06 3.04 23.13
N GLN A 602 21.14 2.63 22.21
CA GLN A 602 20.64 1.26 22.13
C GLN A 602 20.58 0.68 20.71
N SER A 603 20.89 1.46 19.67
CA SER A 603 20.92 0.95 18.31
C SER A 603 22.20 0.15 18.05
N PRO A 604 22.11 -1.11 17.56
CA PRO A 604 23.29 -1.84 17.10
C PRO A 604 23.89 -1.19 15.85
N ILE A 605 23.14 -0.34 15.16
CA ILE A 605 23.59 0.47 14.01
C ILE A 605 24.33 1.72 14.50
N ALA A 606 23.89 2.31 15.62
CA ALA A 606 24.55 3.45 16.28
C ALA A 606 25.48 3.02 17.42
N ASN A 607 25.45 1.79 17.88
CA ASN A 607 26.49 1.21 18.70
C ASN A 607 27.73 0.79 17.86
N ARG A 608 28.08 1.61 16.89
CA ARG A 608 29.41 2.18 16.88
C ARG A 608 29.57 3.11 18.11
N GLN A 609 29.25 2.65 19.27
CA GLN A 609 30.07 2.90 20.42
C GLN A 609 31.33 2.07 20.14
N SER A 610 32.10 2.57 19.21
CA SER A 610 33.48 2.83 19.54
C SER A 610 33.39 3.47 20.91
N SER A 611 33.48 2.65 22.00
CA SER A 611 33.74 3.22 23.28
C SER A 611 35.00 4.01 23.09
N ASP A 612 34.86 5.33 23.07
CA ASP A 612 35.98 6.24 23.09
C ASP A 612 36.67 5.91 24.41
N LEU A 613 37.76 5.18 24.32
CA LEU A 613 38.57 4.83 25.48
C LEU A 613 39.32 6.06 26.03
N SER A 614 39.24 7.21 25.34
CA SER A 614 39.88 8.45 25.75
C SER A 614 39.57 8.88 27.18
N PRO A 615 38.29 8.80 27.70
CA PRO A 615 38.03 9.14 29.09
C PRO A 615 38.71 8.20 30.09
N VAL A 616 38.70 6.89 29.79
CA VAL A 616 39.37 5.90 30.65
C VAL A 616 40.87 6.10 30.63
N LEU A 617 41.45 6.37 29.45
CA LEU A 617 42.87 6.65 29.29
C LEU A 617 43.27 7.97 29.97
N LEU A 618 42.45 9.00 29.95
CA LEU A 618 42.66 10.26 30.69
C LEU A 618 42.63 10.03 32.19
N TRP A 619 41.74 9.22 32.73
CA TRP A 619 41.73 8.85 34.13
C TRP A 619 42.96 8.03 34.52
N LEU A 620 43.41 7.11 33.68
CA LEU A 620 44.65 6.37 33.87
C LEU A 620 45.87 7.28 33.87
N ALA A 621 45.94 8.26 32.97
CA ALA A 621 46.99 9.25 32.91
C ALA A 621 46.99 10.12 34.17
N ALA A 622 45.82 10.60 34.62
CA ALA A 622 45.68 11.39 35.85
C ALA A 622 46.09 10.60 37.09
N PHE A 623 45.69 9.32 37.18
CA PHE A 623 46.07 8.43 38.28
C PHE A 623 47.59 8.18 38.32
N ALA A 624 48.21 7.90 37.17
CA ALA A 624 49.64 7.68 37.06
C ALA A 624 50.44 8.95 37.45
N PHE A 625 49.97 10.13 37.06
CA PHE A 625 50.55 11.40 37.43
C PHE A 625 50.39 11.71 38.94
N ALA A 626 49.24 11.44 39.51
CA ALA A 626 49.05 11.58 40.97
C ALA A 626 49.92 10.63 41.78
N ALA A 627 50.11 9.39 41.31
CA ALA A 627 51.01 8.43 41.94
C ALA A 627 52.50 8.86 41.83
N GLU A 628 52.89 9.48 40.71
CA GLU A 628 54.23 10.08 40.53
C GLU A 628 54.45 11.21 41.55
N LEU A 629 53.46 12.12 41.68
CA LEU A 629 53.56 13.22 42.65
C LEU A 629 53.65 12.72 44.11
N ALA A 630 52.88 11.70 44.47
CA ALA A 630 52.92 11.09 45.78
C ALA A 630 54.28 10.44 46.09
N LEU A 631 54.88 9.75 45.11
CA LEU A 631 56.18 9.18 45.19
C LEU A 631 57.31 10.23 45.28
N LEU A 632 57.11 11.40 44.67
CA LEU A 632 58.10 12.53 44.78
C LEU A 632 58.02 13.20 46.16
N ALA A 633 56.85 13.17 46.84
CA ALA A 633 56.65 13.75 48.15
C ALA A 633 57.12 12.83 49.31
N LEU A 634 57.25 11.54 49.09
CA LEU A 634 57.89 10.55 49.97
C LEU A 634 59.38 10.53 49.78
#